data_38e9eda6b885e5e3fdeb50f6c9ea4d25
#
_entry.id   38e9eda6b885e5e3fdeb50f6c9ea4d25
#
_cell.length_a   1.000
_cell.length_b   1.000
_cell.length_c   1.000
_cell.angle_alpha   90.00
_cell.angle_beta   90.00
_cell.angle_gamma   90.00
#
_symmetry.space_group_name_H-M   'P 1'
#
loop_
_entity.id
_entity.type
_entity.pdbx_description
1 polymer ?
#
loop_
_entity_poly.entity_id
_entity_poly.type
_entity_poly.pdbx_seq_one_letter_code
_entity_poly.pdbx_strand_id
1 'polypeptide(L)'
;MKGVLHRCVDGISNFLVAWRHALSVVFLAVTVFFGWSATKVQLDPGFLKMIPVKHEYMRTMMDYIKNFSGANTLLVNLRWKGDGDIYNAEFLDAMRKATDDVFLIPGIDRTHVSSIFTPNTYYIEITEDGFKGEPVVPARFSATPEQLDRVRHNVSLSGQIGLLVANDFKAALIRADLQEADTGNPAKAEAFYRQVMNKLGDIRGRFESKTKYVYKLKADRDGFKAGDTIDEGYVDYGWMLSSQTFYGVPAGGGEPVAFKGSEVSAEPVANPDYNPHLEVNVIGFAQLLADVISGLVGVFAFFALAFVITLVLLFLYSRSVRLTLVALVVALLPVLWLIGTLPLIGFGIDPMSILVPFLIFSIGVSHAVQMTSAWRAEVVQGCSSIEASRAAFRKLFIPGAVALLTNALGFAVIMLIDIPIVHELGITACLGVLLMIITNKMILPIILTHVRLEDSSRRHSLKPPGRRQMAVWKQMAKCAEPKYALGVFALCLVLLAITTQMSRGMVIGDSGTGAPELRQDSRYNHDNRAIAESYNIGTDVLSVIVEAKNFEGDSCLHFPVVGLIDKFELYMRGVDGVRSVTGVAGIGKLVISAFNEGSPRWRALPRSEVGLSTGSRAFDPNLGLNTEGCKAIQILVFTKDHEGATVAHVLHEAKRFIEANPVDGVTMRLASGNIGVMAATNEAVESAEAKMLLAIFGALALLCLLTFRSWRATLCVLVPLTMVSIFCNALMASLDIGLKVATLPVVALGVGVGVDYGIYLFERIQHDLSKGLPFAEAFREAMLARGVAAVFTAITMAIGVGTWTLSALKFQADMGLLLSFMFLVNMLGAICLLPALGAWLFRDREAAAAAARRVSEA
;
A
#
# COMPACT_ATOMS: atom_id res chain seq x y z
N MET A 1 0.69 -26.64 37.56
CA MET A 1 0.57 -26.23 36.14
C MET A 1 1.66 -26.77 35.22
N LYS A 2 2.99 -26.69 35.55
CA LYS A 2 4.07 -27.27 34.69
C LYS A 2 3.86 -28.77 34.41
N GLY A 3 3.46 -29.57 35.38
CA GLY A 3 3.24 -31.02 35.21
C GLY A 3 1.98 -31.36 34.39
N VAL A 4 0.96 -30.52 34.37
CA VAL A 4 -0.25 -30.69 33.53
C VAL A 4 0.08 -30.35 32.09
N LEU A 5 0.78 -29.23 31.86
CA LEU A 5 1.17 -28.77 30.52
C LEU A 5 2.12 -29.75 29.83
N HIS A 6 3.10 -30.32 30.58
CA HIS A 6 3.98 -31.38 30.05
C HIS A 6 3.20 -32.65 29.72
N ARG A 7 2.27 -33.09 30.57
CA ARG A 7 1.40 -34.24 30.28
C ARG A 7 0.55 -34.04 29.05
N CYS A 8 0.00 -32.80 28.81
CA CYS A 8 -0.71 -32.47 27.57
C CYS A 8 0.19 -32.57 26.33
N VAL A 9 1.40 -32.00 26.40
CA VAL A 9 2.35 -32.06 25.27
C VAL A 9 2.77 -33.50 24.98
N ASP A 10 3.00 -34.32 26.01
CA ASP A 10 3.28 -35.73 25.84
C ASP A 10 2.10 -36.48 25.23
N GLY A 11 0.88 -36.23 25.68
CA GLY A 11 -0.34 -36.78 25.09
C GLY A 11 -0.49 -36.45 23.62
N ILE A 12 -0.34 -35.18 23.25
CA ILE A 12 -0.40 -34.70 21.85
C ILE A 12 0.70 -35.35 21.02
N SER A 13 1.95 -35.41 21.55
CA SER A 13 3.08 -36.02 20.86
C SER A 13 2.83 -37.50 20.58
N ASN A 14 2.29 -38.24 21.57
CA ASN A 14 1.98 -39.67 21.42
C ASN A 14 0.84 -39.88 20.42
N PHE A 15 -0.22 -39.04 20.45
CA PHE A 15 -1.32 -39.06 19.49
C PHE A 15 -0.84 -38.83 18.05
N LEU A 16 -0.03 -37.78 17.81
CA LEU A 16 0.50 -37.45 16.49
C LEU A 16 1.32 -38.60 15.89
N VAL A 17 2.15 -39.27 16.72
CA VAL A 17 2.99 -40.36 16.26
C VAL A 17 2.19 -41.64 16.06
N ALA A 18 1.23 -41.93 16.96
CA ALA A 18 0.36 -43.12 16.84
C ALA A 18 -0.53 -43.08 15.61
N TRP A 19 -1.14 -41.91 15.32
CA TRP A 19 -2.08 -41.72 14.22
C TRP A 19 -1.46 -41.06 12.97
N ARG A 20 -0.11 -41.08 12.85
CA ARG A 20 0.64 -40.35 11.79
C ARG A 20 0.12 -40.60 10.37
N HIS A 21 -0.23 -41.87 10.03
CA HIS A 21 -0.70 -42.22 8.69
C HIS A 21 -2.12 -41.69 8.43
N ALA A 22 -3.03 -41.84 9.38
CA ALA A 22 -4.38 -41.31 9.25
C ALA A 22 -4.37 -39.76 9.21
N LEU A 23 -3.59 -39.11 10.06
CA LEU A 23 -3.43 -37.67 10.07
C LEU A 23 -2.81 -37.15 8.78
N SER A 24 -1.85 -37.88 8.18
CA SER A 24 -1.27 -37.49 6.88
C SER A 24 -2.32 -37.49 5.78
N VAL A 25 -3.25 -38.46 5.76
CA VAL A 25 -4.36 -38.52 4.78
C VAL A 25 -5.34 -37.36 5.03
N VAL A 26 -5.70 -37.11 6.28
CA VAL A 26 -6.59 -35.97 6.63
C VAL A 26 -5.98 -34.64 6.22
N PHE A 27 -4.71 -34.39 6.56
CA PHE A 27 -4.04 -33.14 6.19
C PHE A 27 -3.85 -33.00 4.67
N LEU A 28 -3.64 -34.10 3.95
CA LEU A 28 -3.60 -34.08 2.48
C LEU A 28 -4.98 -33.68 1.93
N ALA A 29 -6.06 -34.27 2.44
CA ALA A 29 -7.44 -33.94 2.01
C ALA A 29 -7.76 -32.47 2.29
N VAL A 30 -7.38 -31.94 3.46
CA VAL A 30 -7.53 -30.53 3.83
C VAL A 30 -6.73 -29.63 2.89
N THR A 31 -5.50 -30.05 2.54
CA THR A 31 -4.65 -29.30 1.61
C THR A 31 -5.25 -29.24 0.20
N VAL A 32 -5.81 -30.35 -0.28
CA VAL A 32 -6.50 -30.39 -1.58
C VAL A 32 -7.75 -29.51 -1.57
N PHE A 33 -8.53 -29.53 -0.47
CA PHE A 33 -9.70 -28.67 -0.32
C PHE A 33 -9.32 -27.19 -0.37
N PHE A 34 -8.32 -26.74 0.41
CA PHE A 34 -7.87 -25.35 0.37
C PHE A 34 -7.21 -25.00 -0.97
N GLY A 35 -6.51 -25.94 -1.61
CA GLY A 35 -5.98 -25.76 -2.96
C GLY A 35 -7.08 -25.51 -3.98
N TRP A 36 -8.18 -26.25 -3.91
CA TRP A 36 -9.36 -26.03 -4.76
C TRP A 36 -10.04 -24.69 -4.45
N SER A 37 -10.19 -24.34 -3.16
CA SER A 37 -10.77 -23.06 -2.77
C SER A 37 -9.89 -21.88 -3.22
N ALA A 38 -8.57 -22.01 -3.17
CA ALA A 38 -7.63 -21.00 -3.61
C ALA A 38 -7.78 -20.58 -5.08
N THR A 39 -8.29 -21.49 -5.95
CA THR A 39 -8.56 -21.14 -7.34
C THR A 39 -9.72 -20.18 -7.54
N LYS A 40 -10.49 -19.90 -6.48
CA LYS A 40 -11.64 -18.99 -6.49
C LYS A 40 -11.31 -17.60 -5.93
N VAL A 41 -10.06 -17.39 -5.52
CA VAL A 41 -9.63 -16.09 -4.99
C VAL A 41 -9.70 -15.03 -6.07
N GLN A 42 -10.19 -13.86 -5.72
CA GLN A 42 -10.29 -12.70 -6.62
C GLN A 42 -9.33 -11.60 -6.15
N LEU A 43 -8.84 -10.81 -7.12
CA LEU A 43 -8.16 -9.56 -6.79
C LEU A 43 -9.22 -8.53 -6.40
N ASP A 44 -8.97 -7.84 -5.32
CA ASP A 44 -9.81 -6.75 -4.84
C ASP A 44 -8.97 -5.46 -4.86
N PRO A 45 -9.22 -4.54 -5.80
CA PRO A 45 -8.49 -3.28 -5.88
C PRO A 45 -8.61 -2.44 -4.61
N GLY A 46 -9.67 -2.65 -3.83
CA GLY A 46 -9.80 -2.21 -2.44
C GLY A 46 -9.72 -0.71 -2.16
N PHE A 47 -9.95 0.16 -3.18
CA PHE A 47 -9.74 1.59 -2.99
C PHE A 47 -10.55 2.18 -1.84
N LEU A 48 -11.86 1.90 -1.79
CA LEU A 48 -12.71 2.38 -0.69
C LEU A 48 -12.30 1.79 0.68
N LYS A 49 -11.59 0.66 0.67
CA LYS A 49 -11.06 0.05 1.89
C LYS A 49 -9.82 0.77 2.43
N MET A 50 -9.13 1.56 1.59
CA MET A 50 -7.98 2.37 2.02
C MET A 50 -8.41 3.65 2.75
N ILE A 51 -9.68 4.01 2.68
CA ILE A 51 -10.24 5.24 3.22
C ILE A 51 -10.80 4.97 4.61
N PRO A 52 -10.56 5.85 5.62
CA PRO A 52 -11.16 5.75 6.94
C PRO A 52 -12.63 6.20 6.90
N VAL A 53 -13.53 5.33 6.42
CA VAL A 53 -14.95 5.65 6.12
C VAL A 53 -15.73 6.19 7.33
N LYS A 54 -15.28 5.95 8.56
CA LYS A 54 -15.89 6.49 9.77
C LYS A 54 -15.42 7.90 10.12
N HIS A 55 -14.38 8.40 9.45
CA HIS A 55 -13.86 9.75 9.66
C HIS A 55 -14.88 10.81 9.22
N GLU A 56 -14.92 11.96 9.90
CA GLU A 56 -15.89 13.02 9.62
C GLU A 56 -15.85 13.49 8.17
N TYR A 57 -14.64 13.68 7.60
CA TYR A 57 -14.49 14.13 6.21
C TYR A 57 -15.04 13.11 5.23
N MET A 58 -14.83 11.83 5.51
CA MET A 58 -15.30 10.74 4.65
C MET A 58 -16.81 10.57 4.73
N ARG A 59 -17.42 10.79 5.89
CA ARG A 59 -18.88 10.83 6.01
C ARG A 59 -19.47 11.97 5.19
N THR A 60 -18.89 13.17 5.29
CA THR A 60 -19.30 14.31 4.45
C THR A 60 -19.14 13.98 2.96
N MET A 61 -18.04 13.35 2.55
CA MET A 61 -17.86 12.91 1.18
C MET A 61 -18.97 11.97 0.72
N MET A 62 -19.30 10.96 1.54
CA MET A 62 -20.35 9.98 1.21
C MET A 62 -21.75 10.62 1.14
N ASP A 63 -22.04 11.61 2.01
CA ASP A 63 -23.30 12.33 2.01
C ASP A 63 -23.52 13.09 0.68
N TYR A 64 -22.44 13.57 0.06
CA TYR A 64 -22.49 14.43 -1.12
C TYR A 64 -21.89 13.82 -2.40
N ILE A 65 -21.47 12.56 -2.41
CA ILE A 65 -20.80 11.91 -3.55
C ILE A 65 -21.67 11.90 -4.83
N LYS A 66 -23.00 11.90 -4.68
CA LYS A 66 -23.94 11.93 -5.80
C LYS A 66 -24.18 13.35 -6.35
N ASN A 67 -23.86 14.36 -5.59
CA ASN A 67 -24.15 15.76 -5.91
C ASN A 67 -22.93 16.49 -6.49
N PHE A 68 -21.76 16.12 -5.99
CA PHE A 68 -20.51 16.71 -6.42
C PHE A 68 -19.67 15.63 -7.07
N SER A 69 -19.16 15.87 -8.27
CA SER A 69 -18.31 14.93 -8.96
C SER A 69 -17.19 14.47 -8.02
N GLY A 70 -17.08 13.17 -7.89
CA GLY A 70 -16.20 12.53 -6.94
C GLY A 70 -14.72 12.70 -7.33
N ALA A 71 -13.85 11.99 -6.61
CA ALA A 71 -12.41 11.97 -6.83
C ALA A 71 -11.99 11.28 -8.16
N ASN A 72 -12.95 10.90 -9.02
CA ASN A 72 -12.70 10.08 -10.21
C ASN A 72 -12.59 10.91 -11.50
N THR A 73 -11.86 12.03 -11.42
CA THR A 73 -11.54 12.85 -12.58
C THR A 73 -10.34 12.28 -13.32
N LEU A 74 -10.47 12.16 -14.63
CA LEU A 74 -9.40 11.77 -15.55
C LEU A 74 -8.87 13.03 -16.24
N LEU A 75 -7.55 13.18 -16.28
CA LEU A 75 -6.86 14.23 -17.00
C LEU A 75 -5.95 13.62 -18.06
N VAL A 76 -6.20 13.95 -19.32
CA VAL A 76 -5.38 13.54 -20.45
C VAL A 76 -4.76 14.79 -21.06
N ASN A 77 -3.47 14.93 -20.94
CA ASN A 77 -2.68 16.06 -21.40
C ASN A 77 -1.89 15.70 -22.65
N LEU A 78 -2.01 16.49 -23.70
CA LEU A 78 -1.14 16.42 -24.87
C LEU A 78 -0.13 17.57 -24.78
N ARG A 79 1.17 17.24 -24.83
CA ARG A 79 2.26 18.19 -24.77
C ARG A 79 3.03 18.21 -26.10
N TRP A 80 3.27 19.41 -26.61
CA TRP A 80 4.04 19.68 -27.82
C TRP A 80 5.52 19.87 -27.49
N LYS A 81 6.35 19.01 -28.03
CA LYS A 81 7.82 19.04 -27.88
C LYS A 81 8.54 19.70 -29.08
N GLY A 82 7.79 20.00 -30.14
CA GLY A 82 8.34 20.66 -31.32
C GLY A 82 8.55 22.15 -31.09
N ASP A 83 9.04 22.80 -32.15
CA ASP A 83 9.20 24.27 -32.16
C ASP A 83 7.85 24.98 -32.14
N GLY A 84 7.79 26.19 -31.55
CA GLY A 84 6.57 26.98 -31.45
C GLY A 84 5.67 26.54 -30.30
N ASP A 85 4.37 26.71 -30.46
CA ASP A 85 3.32 26.46 -29.48
C ASP A 85 2.26 25.47 -29.99
N ILE A 86 1.19 25.24 -29.19
CA ILE A 86 0.09 24.33 -29.55
C ILE A 86 -0.80 24.81 -30.72
N TYR A 87 -0.66 26.04 -31.15
CA TYR A 87 -1.48 26.59 -32.24
C TYR A 87 -0.88 26.23 -33.60
N ASN A 88 -0.74 24.96 -33.86
CA ASN A 88 -0.29 24.38 -35.11
C ASN A 88 -1.24 23.25 -35.57
N ALA A 89 -1.21 22.93 -36.85
CA ALA A 89 -2.15 21.98 -37.46
C ALA A 89 -2.02 20.55 -36.90
N GLU A 90 -0.78 20.11 -36.66
CA GLU A 90 -0.51 18.74 -36.20
C GLU A 90 -1.01 18.53 -34.75
N PHE A 91 -0.73 19.50 -33.89
CA PHE A 91 -1.17 19.44 -32.50
C PHE A 91 -2.69 19.50 -32.38
N LEU A 92 -3.35 20.44 -33.08
CA LEU A 92 -4.80 20.61 -32.97
C LEU A 92 -5.56 19.42 -33.57
N ASP A 93 -5.06 18.77 -34.63
CA ASP A 93 -5.64 17.53 -35.15
C ASP A 93 -5.49 16.37 -34.14
N ALA A 94 -4.30 16.23 -33.53
CA ALA A 94 -4.08 15.24 -32.48
C ALA A 94 -4.98 15.48 -31.27
N MET A 95 -5.13 16.72 -30.83
CA MET A 95 -5.98 17.11 -29.70
C MET A 95 -7.47 16.82 -29.97
N ARG A 96 -7.94 17.06 -31.20
CA ARG A 96 -9.28 16.69 -31.62
C ARG A 96 -9.50 15.19 -31.55
N LYS A 97 -8.58 14.39 -32.15
CA LYS A 97 -8.62 12.92 -32.12
C LYS A 97 -8.59 12.38 -30.71
N ALA A 98 -7.73 12.92 -29.83
CA ALA A 98 -7.67 12.52 -28.44
C ALA A 98 -8.95 12.85 -27.68
N THR A 99 -9.57 14.02 -27.96
CA THR A 99 -10.86 14.37 -27.37
C THR A 99 -11.95 13.38 -27.77
N ASP A 100 -12.02 13.03 -29.07
CA ASP A 100 -12.97 12.04 -29.58
C ASP A 100 -12.75 10.66 -28.94
N ASP A 101 -11.49 10.22 -28.80
CA ASP A 101 -11.14 8.96 -28.14
C ASP A 101 -11.55 8.94 -26.66
N VAL A 102 -11.38 10.03 -25.93
CA VAL A 102 -11.82 10.15 -24.53
C VAL A 102 -13.33 10.03 -24.40
N PHE A 103 -14.11 10.64 -25.30
CA PHE A 103 -15.57 10.48 -25.34
C PHE A 103 -16.03 9.03 -25.50
N LEU A 104 -15.20 8.18 -26.12
CA LEU A 104 -15.50 6.76 -26.38
C LEU A 104 -15.07 5.84 -25.24
N ILE A 105 -14.39 6.34 -24.20
CA ILE A 105 -14.03 5.52 -23.04
C ILE A 105 -15.30 5.10 -22.30
N PRO A 106 -15.49 3.79 -22.02
CA PRO A 106 -16.62 3.30 -21.24
C PRO A 106 -16.70 3.97 -19.86
N GLY A 107 -17.88 4.40 -19.48
CA GLY A 107 -18.13 5.04 -18.18
C GLY A 107 -17.73 6.51 -18.07
N ILE A 108 -17.23 7.13 -19.12
CA ILE A 108 -17.05 8.58 -19.13
C ILE A 108 -18.42 9.27 -19.14
N ASP A 109 -18.58 10.23 -18.24
CA ASP A 109 -19.70 11.15 -18.28
C ASP A 109 -19.46 12.19 -19.38
N ARG A 110 -20.12 11.98 -20.52
CA ARG A 110 -19.93 12.81 -21.71
C ARG A 110 -20.29 14.26 -21.49
N THR A 111 -21.17 14.54 -20.56
CA THR A 111 -21.60 15.93 -20.24
C THR A 111 -20.51 16.68 -19.47
N HIS A 112 -19.62 15.98 -18.79
CA HIS A 112 -18.52 16.53 -18.01
C HIS A 112 -17.15 16.40 -18.72
N VAL A 113 -17.12 16.08 -20.01
CA VAL A 113 -15.88 16.16 -20.79
C VAL A 113 -15.63 17.61 -21.20
N SER A 114 -14.46 18.13 -20.87
CA SER A 114 -14.01 19.48 -21.18
C SER A 114 -12.66 19.46 -21.89
N SER A 115 -12.59 20.05 -23.07
CA SER A 115 -11.37 20.33 -23.81
C SER A 115 -11.56 21.58 -24.65
N ILE A 116 -10.54 22.09 -25.29
CA ILE A 116 -10.69 23.23 -26.22
C ILE A 116 -11.59 22.88 -27.42
N PHE A 117 -11.84 21.60 -27.71
CA PHE A 117 -12.70 21.11 -28.77
C PHE A 117 -14.14 20.84 -28.35
N THR A 118 -14.46 20.90 -27.06
CA THR A 118 -15.81 20.60 -26.58
C THR A 118 -16.70 21.83 -26.59
N PRO A 119 -18.01 21.72 -26.94
CA PRO A 119 -18.93 22.86 -27.03
C PRO A 119 -19.14 23.60 -25.72
N ASN A 120 -18.92 22.94 -24.56
CA ASN A 120 -19.02 23.53 -23.22
C ASN A 120 -17.81 24.42 -22.88
N THR A 121 -16.75 24.43 -23.71
CA THR A 121 -15.62 25.31 -23.61
C THR A 121 -15.76 26.47 -24.58
N TYR A 122 -16.23 27.60 -24.06
CA TYR A 122 -16.52 28.78 -24.85
C TYR A 122 -15.75 29.99 -24.31
N TYR A 123 -15.60 30.97 -25.17
CA TYR A 123 -15.16 32.31 -24.78
C TYR A 123 -16.36 33.27 -24.81
N ILE A 124 -16.28 34.32 -24.01
CA ILE A 124 -17.25 35.39 -23.97
C ILE A 124 -16.52 36.70 -24.32
N GLU A 125 -16.92 37.32 -25.37
CA GLU A 125 -16.45 38.65 -25.80
C GLU A 125 -17.55 39.68 -25.57
N ILE A 126 -17.20 40.80 -24.98
CA ILE A 126 -18.10 41.90 -24.76
C ILE A 126 -17.96 42.81 -25.96
N THR A 127 -19.06 42.99 -26.73
CA THR A 127 -19.12 43.81 -27.90
C THR A 127 -20.08 44.99 -27.67
N GLU A 128 -20.10 45.99 -28.56
CA GLU A 128 -21.04 47.11 -28.49
C GLU A 128 -22.51 46.66 -28.52
N ASP A 129 -22.79 45.53 -29.19
CA ASP A 129 -24.13 44.96 -29.32
C ASP A 129 -24.51 43.96 -28.19
N GLY A 130 -23.64 43.74 -27.19
CA GLY A 130 -23.87 42.84 -26.08
C GLY A 130 -22.78 41.74 -25.92
N PHE A 131 -23.20 40.53 -25.53
CA PHE A 131 -22.27 39.38 -25.32
C PHE A 131 -22.25 38.51 -26.57
N LYS A 132 -21.03 38.21 -27.03
CA LYS A 132 -20.78 37.19 -28.03
C LYS A 132 -20.13 36.00 -27.36
N GLY A 133 -20.80 34.85 -27.34
CA GLY A 133 -20.26 33.59 -26.82
C GLY A 133 -20.22 32.55 -27.94
N GLU A 134 -19.04 32.03 -28.22
CA GLU A 134 -18.83 30.95 -29.17
C GLU A 134 -17.85 29.91 -28.60
N PRO A 135 -17.88 28.62 -29.04
CA PRO A 135 -16.88 27.65 -28.71
C PRO A 135 -15.47 28.16 -29.04
N VAL A 136 -14.50 27.81 -28.19
CA VAL A 136 -13.09 28.22 -28.40
C VAL A 136 -12.58 27.76 -29.75
N VAL A 137 -12.84 26.51 -30.13
CA VAL A 137 -12.58 25.99 -31.47
C VAL A 137 -13.90 25.90 -32.22
N PRO A 138 -14.05 26.58 -33.40
CA PRO A 138 -15.26 26.52 -34.17
C PRO A 138 -15.60 25.08 -34.64
N ALA A 139 -16.91 24.77 -34.72
CA ALA A 139 -17.38 23.43 -35.13
C ALA A 139 -16.86 22.99 -36.52
N ARG A 140 -16.64 23.96 -37.43
CA ARG A 140 -16.04 23.75 -38.75
C ARG A 140 -14.62 24.27 -38.78
N PHE A 141 -13.74 23.64 -37.98
CA PHE A 141 -12.34 24.01 -37.92
C PHE A 141 -11.55 23.36 -39.06
N SER A 142 -10.78 24.20 -39.78
CA SER A 142 -9.74 23.78 -40.70
C SER A 142 -8.45 24.50 -40.31
N ALA A 143 -7.33 23.76 -40.24
CA ALA A 143 -6.06 24.28 -39.73
C ALA A 143 -5.39 25.31 -40.66
N THR A 144 -6.12 26.34 -41.12
CA THR A 144 -5.53 27.48 -41.85
C THR A 144 -4.86 28.45 -40.88
N PRO A 145 -3.84 29.22 -41.30
CA PRO A 145 -3.17 30.18 -40.43
C PRO A 145 -4.15 31.14 -39.73
N GLU A 146 -5.17 31.63 -40.48
CA GLU A 146 -6.17 32.52 -39.93
C GLU A 146 -7.01 31.87 -38.83
N GLN A 147 -7.37 30.61 -39.01
CA GLN A 147 -8.13 29.89 -38.00
C GLN A 147 -7.27 29.48 -36.78
N LEU A 148 -5.99 29.21 -36.98
CA LEU A 148 -5.06 28.97 -35.88
C LEU A 148 -4.92 30.23 -34.99
N ASP A 149 -4.76 31.42 -35.62
CA ASP A 149 -4.67 32.68 -34.89
C ASP A 149 -6.01 33.01 -34.21
N ARG A 150 -7.14 32.67 -34.82
CA ARG A 150 -8.46 32.82 -34.20
C ARG A 150 -8.62 31.95 -32.97
N VAL A 151 -8.18 30.68 -33.01
CA VAL A 151 -8.20 29.80 -31.84
C VAL A 151 -7.30 30.34 -30.72
N ARG A 152 -6.11 30.86 -31.05
CA ARG A 152 -5.22 31.53 -30.09
C ARG A 152 -5.89 32.71 -29.41
N HIS A 153 -6.58 33.57 -30.20
CA HIS A 153 -7.31 34.69 -29.68
C HIS A 153 -8.50 34.26 -28.79
N ASN A 154 -9.28 33.27 -29.21
CA ASN A 154 -10.40 32.74 -28.45
C ASN A 154 -9.95 32.14 -27.10
N VAL A 155 -8.83 31.41 -27.09
CA VAL A 155 -8.23 30.87 -25.84
C VAL A 155 -7.87 32.01 -24.87
N SER A 156 -7.31 33.11 -25.36
CA SER A 156 -6.97 34.26 -24.50
C SER A 156 -8.18 34.92 -23.83
N LEU A 157 -9.34 34.85 -24.47
CA LEU A 157 -10.60 35.41 -23.95
C LEU A 157 -11.38 34.39 -23.09
N SER A 158 -11.12 33.09 -23.25
CA SER A 158 -11.90 32.02 -22.62
C SER A 158 -11.64 31.83 -21.13
N GLY A 159 -10.54 32.38 -20.60
CA GLY A 159 -10.08 32.10 -19.23
C GLY A 159 -9.58 30.68 -19.00
N GLN A 160 -9.31 29.93 -20.08
CA GLN A 160 -8.88 28.52 -19.99
C GLN A 160 -7.37 28.37 -19.86
N ILE A 161 -6.59 29.43 -19.85
CA ILE A 161 -5.14 29.38 -19.62
C ILE A 161 -4.88 28.99 -18.16
N GLY A 162 -4.06 27.99 -17.97
CA GLY A 162 -3.83 27.37 -16.67
C GLY A 162 -4.89 26.34 -16.25
N LEU A 163 -5.97 26.18 -17.03
CA LEU A 163 -7.03 25.19 -16.79
C LEU A 163 -7.01 24.07 -17.87
N LEU A 164 -7.35 24.42 -19.10
CA LEU A 164 -7.34 23.50 -20.24
C LEU A 164 -6.19 23.77 -21.22
N VAL A 165 -5.57 24.92 -21.16
CA VAL A 165 -4.36 25.25 -21.91
C VAL A 165 -3.26 25.57 -20.93
N ALA A 166 -2.09 24.99 -21.14
CA ALA A 166 -0.94 25.17 -20.25
C ALA A 166 -0.46 26.64 -20.22
N ASN A 167 0.10 27.07 -19.10
CA ASN A 167 0.61 28.42 -18.90
C ASN A 167 1.76 28.77 -19.90
N ASP A 168 2.49 27.77 -20.39
CA ASP A 168 3.58 27.89 -21.37
C ASP A 168 3.12 27.77 -22.84
N PHE A 169 1.83 27.58 -23.07
CA PHE A 169 1.22 27.29 -24.37
C PHE A 169 1.86 26.11 -25.12
N LYS A 170 2.43 25.18 -24.38
CA LYS A 170 3.06 23.97 -24.94
C LYS A 170 2.18 22.71 -24.76
N ALA A 171 1.05 22.82 -24.08
CA ALA A 171 0.18 21.67 -23.84
C ALA A 171 -1.29 22.09 -23.74
N ALA A 172 -2.18 21.12 -24.01
CA ALA A 172 -3.61 21.27 -23.78
C ALA A 172 -4.19 19.99 -23.12
N LEU A 173 -5.16 20.20 -22.22
CA LEU A 173 -5.72 19.21 -21.34
C LEU A 173 -7.14 18.83 -21.77
N ILE A 174 -7.45 17.54 -21.68
CA ILE A 174 -8.80 16.99 -21.70
C ILE A 174 -9.12 16.57 -20.27
N ARG A 175 -10.15 17.16 -19.70
CA ARG A 175 -10.71 16.76 -18.41
C ARG A 175 -11.99 15.97 -18.65
N ALA A 176 -12.12 14.83 -18.00
CA ALA A 176 -13.30 13.99 -18.08
C ALA A 176 -13.61 13.40 -16.70
N ASP A 177 -14.90 13.36 -16.34
CA ASP A 177 -15.30 12.69 -15.11
C ASP A 177 -15.77 11.27 -15.45
N LEU A 178 -15.24 10.30 -14.69
CA LEU A 178 -15.55 8.89 -14.84
C LEU A 178 -16.64 8.52 -13.84
N GLN A 179 -17.70 7.86 -14.33
CA GLN A 179 -18.74 7.32 -13.47
C GLN A 179 -18.13 6.26 -12.55
N GLU A 180 -18.61 6.22 -11.31
CA GLU A 180 -18.11 5.23 -10.38
C GLU A 180 -18.51 3.81 -10.80
N ALA A 181 -17.56 2.89 -10.75
CA ALA A 181 -17.83 1.48 -10.93
C ALA A 181 -18.79 0.97 -9.83
N ASP A 182 -19.63 -0.01 -10.18
CA ASP A 182 -20.47 -0.71 -9.19
C ASP A 182 -19.58 -1.40 -8.16
N THR A 183 -19.34 -0.72 -7.04
CA THR A 183 -18.49 -1.20 -5.95
C THR A 183 -19.11 -2.35 -5.16
N GLY A 184 -20.37 -2.66 -5.39
CA GLY A 184 -21.05 -3.83 -4.81
C GLY A 184 -20.59 -5.16 -5.41
N ASN A 185 -19.88 -5.12 -6.55
CA ASN A 185 -19.33 -6.30 -7.20
C ASN A 185 -17.87 -6.09 -7.64
N PRO A 186 -16.90 -6.57 -6.86
CA PRO A 186 -15.48 -6.36 -7.13
C PRO A 186 -15.02 -6.80 -8.53
N ALA A 187 -15.55 -7.90 -9.05
CA ALA A 187 -15.19 -8.41 -10.36
C ALA A 187 -15.67 -7.49 -11.50
N LYS A 188 -16.86 -6.89 -11.36
CA LYS A 188 -17.35 -5.89 -12.32
C LYS A 188 -16.56 -4.60 -12.26
N ALA A 189 -16.21 -4.15 -11.06
CA ALA A 189 -15.38 -2.97 -10.86
C ALA A 189 -13.99 -3.16 -11.49
N GLU A 190 -13.36 -4.32 -11.28
CA GLU A 190 -12.08 -4.67 -11.90
C GLU A 190 -12.17 -4.65 -13.43
N ALA A 191 -13.18 -5.32 -14.01
CA ALA A 191 -13.38 -5.37 -15.45
C ALA A 191 -13.60 -3.96 -16.04
N PHE A 192 -14.36 -3.11 -15.37
CA PHE A 192 -14.60 -1.74 -15.76
C PHE A 192 -13.30 -0.90 -15.80
N TYR A 193 -12.54 -0.87 -14.70
CA TYR A 193 -11.29 -0.10 -14.67
C TYR A 193 -10.26 -0.64 -15.66
N ARG A 194 -10.24 -1.94 -15.92
CA ARG A 194 -9.39 -2.56 -16.93
C ARG A 194 -9.74 -2.09 -18.35
N GLN A 195 -11.03 -1.97 -18.67
CA GLN A 195 -11.47 -1.41 -19.96
C GLN A 195 -11.03 0.05 -20.12
N VAL A 196 -11.23 0.86 -19.09
CA VAL A 196 -10.78 2.26 -19.07
C VAL A 196 -9.26 2.35 -19.31
N MET A 197 -8.49 1.52 -18.60
CA MET A 197 -7.03 1.45 -18.72
C MET A 197 -6.57 1.13 -20.14
N ASN A 198 -7.18 0.11 -20.77
CA ASN A 198 -6.84 -0.28 -22.14
C ASN A 198 -7.06 0.89 -23.10
N LYS A 199 -8.20 1.57 -22.98
CA LYS A 199 -8.49 2.73 -23.83
C LYS A 199 -7.54 3.91 -23.60
N LEU A 200 -7.12 4.16 -22.36
CA LEU A 200 -6.08 5.16 -22.06
C LEU A 200 -4.72 4.78 -22.64
N GLY A 201 -4.37 3.49 -22.59
CA GLY A 201 -3.18 2.94 -23.23
C GLY A 201 -3.23 3.08 -24.76
N ASP A 202 -4.40 2.87 -25.37
CA ASP A 202 -4.61 3.05 -26.81
C ASP A 202 -4.42 4.51 -27.22
N ILE A 203 -4.98 5.48 -26.45
CA ILE A 203 -4.81 6.91 -26.72
C ILE A 203 -3.31 7.29 -26.67
N ARG A 204 -2.59 6.83 -25.64
CA ARG A 204 -1.14 7.06 -25.54
C ARG A 204 -0.39 6.40 -26.69
N GLY A 205 -0.67 5.13 -26.98
CA GLY A 205 -0.06 4.37 -28.06
C GLY A 205 -0.30 4.97 -29.43
N ARG A 206 -1.47 5.60 -29.65
CA ARG A 206 -1.83 6.26 -30.89
C ARG A 206 -0.84 7.36 -31.29
N PHE A 207 -0.34 8.14 -30.33
CA PHE A 207 0.53 9.27 -30.64
C PHE A 207 2.01 9.00 -30.35
N GLU A 208 2.33 8.14 -29.37
CA GLU A 208 3.71 7.89 -28.94
C GLU A 208 4.35 6.64 -29.59
N SER A 209 3.55 5.67 -30.09
CA SER A 209 4.10 4.43 -30.62
C SER A 209 4.27 4.47 -32.13
N LYS A 210 5.48 4.16 -32.63
CA LYS A 210 5.79 4.07 -34.08
C LYS A 210 4.99 2.98 -34.79
N THR A 211 4.64 1.91 -34.07
CA THR A 211 3.91 0.76 -34.58
C THR A 211 2.65 0.54 -33.78
N LYS A 212 1.57 0.18 -34.45
CA LYS A 212 0.37 -0.36 -33.82
C LYS A 212 0.18 -1.81 -34.20
N TYR A 213 -0.48 -2.58 -33.34
CA TYR A 213 -0.80 -3.96 -33.64
C TYR A 213 -2.20 -4.08 -34.24
N VAL A 214 -2.30 -4.77 -35.36
CA VAL A 214 -3.58 -5.16 -35.95
C VAL A 214 -3.77 -6.64 -35.65
N TYR A 215 -4.90 -6.97 -35.04
CA TYR A 215 -5.20 -8.33 -34.64
C TYR A 215 -6.05 -9.02 -35.72
N LYS A 216 -5.55 -10.15 -36.25
CA LYS A 216 -6.22 -10.93 -37.29
C LYS A 216 -6.56 -12.32 -36.78
N LEU A 217 -7.74 -12.79 -37.16
CA LEU A 217 -8.17 -14.14 -36.81
C LEU A 217 -7.36 -15.18 -37.63
N LYS A 218 -6.94 -16.28 -36.99
CA LYS A 218 -6.17 -17.36 -37.65
C LYS A 218 -7.03 -18.37 -38.37
N ALA A 219 -8.30 -18.53 -37.98
CA ALA A 219 -9.21 -19.51 -38.53
C ALA A 219 -10.65 -18.98 -38.54
N ASP A 220 -11.49 -19.49 -39.46
CA ASP A 220 -12.90 -19.14 -39.56
C ASP A 220 -13.64 -19.52 -38.27
N ARG A 221 -14.38 -18.59 -37.68
CA ARG A 221 -15.18 -18.85 -36.46
C ARG A 221 -16.30 -17.81 -36.28
N ASP A 222 -17.49 -18.26 -35.93
CA ASP A 222 -18.64 -17.43 -35.49
C ASP A 222 -18.94 -16.22 -36.38
N GLY A 223 -18.91 -16.40 -37.70
CA GLY A 223 -19.22 -15.37 -38.70
C GLY A 223 -18.01 -14.55 -39.16
N PHE A 224 -16.83 -14.81 -38.65
CA PHE A 224 -15.56 -14.22 -39.08
C PHE A 224 -14.76 -15.23 -39.95
N LYS A 225 -14.00 -14.72 -40.90
CA LYS A 225 -13.08 -15.49 -41.73
C LYS A 225 -11.63 -15.36 -41.25
N ALA A 226 -10.82 -16.36 -41.54
CA ALA A 226 -9.39 -16.27 -41.31
C ALA A 226 -8.81 -15.05 -42.05
N GLY A 227 -8.07 -14.20 -41.33
CA GLY A 227 -7.52 -12.96 -41.86
C GLY A 227 -8.39 -11.73 -41.61
N ASP A 228 -9.63 -11.89 -41.13
CA ASP A 228 -10.45 -10.74 -40.75
C ASP A 228 -9.81 -10.01 -39.58
N THR A 229 -9.79 -8.69 -39.65
CA THR A 229 -9.30 -7.83 -38.59
C THR A 229 -10.34 -7.80 -37.49
N ILE A 230 -9.92 -8.10 -36.28
CA ILE A 230 -10.72 -7.91 -35.08
C ILE A 230 -10.48 -6.48 -34.66
N ASP A 231 -11.44 -5.61 -34.93
CA ASP A 231 -11.41 -4.23 -34.48
C ASP A 231 -11.67 -4.22 -32.98
N GLU A 232 -10.60 -3.85 -32.24
CA GLU A 232 -10.63 -3.47 -30.84
C GLU A 232 -11.44 -4.37 -29.90
N GLY A 233 -10.96 -5.60 -29.73
CA GLY A 233 -11.41 -6.43 -28.63
C GLY A 233 -10.84 -5.95 -27.31
N TYR A 234 -11.62 -6.02 -26.25
CA TYR A 234 -11.11 -5.86 -24.90
C TYR A 234 -10.12 -7.00 -24.62
N VAL A 235 -8.87 -6.64 -24.29
CA VAL A 235 -7.91 -7.62 -23.84
C VAL A 235 -8.23 -7.93 -22.38
N ASP A 236 -8.93 -9.03 -22.14
CA ASP A 236 -9.09 -9.55 -20.79
C ASP A 236 -7.82 -10.27 -20.39
N TYR A 237 -6.92 -9.57 -19.68
CA TYR A 237 -5.76 -10.19 -19.07
C TYR A 237 -6.24 -11.04 -17.90
N GLY A 238 -6.50 -12.31 -18.16
CA GLY A 238 -6.76 -13.28 -17.10
C GLY A 238 -5.63 -13.27 -16.08
N TRP A 239 -5.98 -13.47 -14.83
CA TRP A 239 -5.13 -13.41 -13.65
C TRP A 239 -3.87 -14.29 -13.70
N MET A 240 -3.90 -15.38 -14.44
CA MET A 240 -2.78 -16.29 -14.67
C MET A 240 -2.45 -16.35 -16.16
N LEU A 241 -1.28 -15.80 -16.51
CA LEU A 241 -0.47 -16.19 -17.68
C LEU A 241 -1.26 -16.91 -18.76
N SER A 242 -1.81 -16.21 -19.73
CA SER A 242 -2.09 -16.85 -21.02
C SER A 242 -3.48 -16.79 -21.64
N SER A 243 -4.45 -16.13 -21.10
CA SER A 243 -5.65 -15.97 -21.92
C SER A 243 -5.99 -14.51 -22.17
N GLN A 244 -5.19 -13.86 -23.02
CA GLN A 244 -5.69 -12.65 -23.69
C GLN A 244 -6.96 -13.09 -24.43
N THR A 245 -8.08 -12.50 -24.04
CA THR A 245 -9.36 -12.71 -24.72
C THR A 245 -9.67 -11.47 -25.52
N PHE A 246 -9.86 -11.64 -26.84
CA PHE A 246 -10.24 -10.57 -27.75
C PHE A 246 -11.73 -10.69 -28.03
N TYR A 247 -12.41 -9.57 -28.17
CA TYR A 247 -13.81 -9.55 -28.53
C TYR A 247 -13.97 -8.83 -29.89
N GLY A 248 -14.60 -9.43 -30.82
CA GLY A 248 -14.92 -8.85 -32.12
C GLY A 248 -16.42 -8.72 -32.30
N VAL A 249 -16.88 -7.63 -32.89
CA VAL A 249 -18.28 -7.48 -33.30
C VAL A 249 -18.40 -7.89 -34.78
N PRO A 250 -19.29 -8.84 -35.15
CA PRO A 250 -19.48 -9.24 -36.55
C PRO A 250 -19.88 -8.05 -37.44
N ALA A 251 -19.38 -8.00 -38.68
CA ALA A 251 -19.69 -6.91 -39.63
C ALA A 251 -21.20 -6.71 -39.91
N GLY A 252 -22.03 -7.69 -39.58
CA GLY A 252 -23.49 -7.63 -39.69
C GLY A 252 -24.21 -7.09 -38.43
N GLY A 253 -23.46 -6.70 -37.39
CA GLY A 253 -24.01 -6.40 -36.09
C GLY A 253 -24.34 -7.67 -35.28
N GLY A 254 -24.29 -7.65 -33.98
CA GLY A 254 -24.56 -8.77 -33.10
C GLY A 254 -23.86 -8.63 -31.77
N GLU A 255 -23.95 -9.64 -30.88
CA GLU A 255 -23.21 -9.68 -29.66
C GLU A 255 -21.71 -9.88 -29.93
N PRO A 256 -20.82 -9.27 -29.13
CA PRO A 256 -19.37 -9.43 -29.25
C PRO A 256 -18.99 -10.92 -29.07
N VAL A 257 -18.22 -11.47 -30.03
CA VAL A 257 -17.70 -12.83 -29.96
C VAL A 257 -16.32 -12.83 -29.29
N ALA A 258 -16.12 -13.72 -28.33
CA ALA A 258 -14.86 -13.84 -27.60
C ALA A 258 -13.88 -14.80 -28.31
N PHE A 259 -12.64 -14.34 -28.54
CA PHE A 259 -11.55 -15.09 -29.15
C PHE A 259 -10.39 -15.23 -28.16
N LYS A 260 -9.82 -16.43 -28.07
CA LYS A 260 -8.61 -16.63 -27.25
C LYS A 260 -7.38 -16.06 -27.98
N GLY A 261 -6.38 -15.57 -27.25
CA GLY A 261 -5.15 -15.06 -27.84
C GLY A 261 -4.39 -16.07 -28.74
N SER A 262 -4.62 -17.38 -28.56
CA SER A 262 -4.09 -18.41 -29.42
C SER A 262 -4.76 -18.41 -30.81
N GLU A 263 -5.98 -17.92 -30.93
CA GLU A 263 -6.79 -17.88 -32.18
C GLU A 263 -6.52 -16.61 -33.01
N VAL A 264 -5.78 -15.64 -32.42
CA VAL A 264 -5.51 -14.33 -33.01
C VAL A 264 -4.01 -14.20 -33.28
N SER A 265 -3.67 -13.55 -34.39
CA SER A 265 -2.30 -13.12 -34.72
C SER A 265 -2.20 -11.62 -34.63
N ALA A 266 -1.17 -11.12 -33.97
CA ALA A 266 -0.86 -9.69 -33.88
C ALA A 266 0.17 -9.35 -34.97
N GLU A 267 -0.17 -8.47 -35.90
CA GLU A 267 0.73 -7.99 -36.94
C GLU A 267 1.11 -6.53 -36.64
N PRO A 268 2.41 -6.22 -36.50
CA PRO A 268 2.84 -4.83 -36.32
C PRO A 268 2.71 -4.07 -37.66
N VAL A 269 1.98 -2.98 -37.67
CA VAL A 269 1.85 -2.06 -38.80
C VAL A 269 2.34 -0.66 -38.41
N ALA A 270 2.78 0.12 -39.41
CA ALA A 270 3.15 1.52 -39.18
C ALA A 270 1.93 2.30 -38.61
N ASN A 271 2.17 3.08 -37.58
CA ASN A 271 1.11 3.87 -36.98
C ASN A 271 1.05 5.24 -37.67
N PRO A 272 -0.05 5.57 -38.38
CA PRO A 272 -0.16 6.83 -39.14
C PRO A 272 -0.30 8.05 -38.24
N ASP A 273 -0.74 7.89 -36.99
CA ASP A 273 -0.95 9.00 -36.06
C ASP A 273 0.28 9.25 -35.15
N TYR A 274 1.35 8.43 -35.29
CA TYR A 274 2.59 8.62 -34.53
C TYR A 274 3.21 9.98 -34.83
N ASN A 275 3.47 10.75 -33.77
CA ASN A 275 4.18 12.01 -33.90
C ASN A 275 5.28 12.14 -32.82
N PRO A 276 6.57 12.23 -33.21
CA PRO A 276 7.68 12.30 -32.26
C PRO A 276 7.70 13.61 -31.43
N HIS A 277 6.92 14.62 -31.86
CA HIS A 277 6.77 15.90 -31.14
C HIS A 277 5.62 15.91 -30.12
N LEU A 278 4.86 14.81 -30.02
CA LEU A 278 3.77 14.69 -29.06
C LEU A 278 4.17 13.81 -27.87
N GLU A 279 3.78 14.24 -26.71
CA GLU A 279 3.82 13.45 -25.47
C GLU A 279 2.42 13.47 -24.86
N VAL A 280 1.96 12.27 -24.43
CA VAL A 280 0.65 12.10 -23.80
C VAL A 280 0.86 11.78 -22.32
N ASN A 281 0.41 12.67 -21.46
CA ASN A 281 0.44 12.48 -20.02
C ASN A 281 -0.98 12.18 -19.53
N VAL A 282 -1.14 11.09 -18.79
CA VAL A 282 -2.44 10.63 -18.30
C VAL A 282 -2.38 10.48 -16.80
N ILE A 283 -3.27 11.18 -16.09
CA ILE A 283 -3.42 11.04 -14.64
C ILE A 283 -4.90 10.95 -14.27
N GLY A 284 -5.15 10.42 -13.12
CA GLY A 284 -6.48 10.21 -12.56
C GLY A 284 -6.55 8.88 -11.85
N PHE A 285 -7.60 8.69 -11.06
CA PHE A 285 -7.73 7.51 -10.22
C PHE A 285 -7.70 6.19 -11.03
N ALA A 286 -8.40 6.14 -12.16
CA ALA A 286 -8.44 4.94 -13.00
C ALA A 286 -7.03 4.53 -13.51
N GLN A 287 -6.21 5.51 -13.93
CA GLN A 287 -4.83 5.23 -14.38
C GLN A 287 -3.95 4.80 -13.20
N LEU A 288 -4.08 5.45 -12.04
CA LEU A 288 -3.36 5.05 -10.83
C LEU A 288 -3.67 3.60 -10.45
N LEU A 289 -4.96 3.25 -10.43
CA LEU A 289 -5.40 1.89 -10.12
C LEU A 289 -4.85 0.87 -11.11
N ALA A 290 -4.81 1.23 -12.38
CA ALA A 290 -4.22 0.42 -13.44
C ALA A 290 -2.74 0.11 -13.21
N ASP A 291 -1.97 1.15 -12.87
CA ASP A 291 -0.53 1.03 -12.61
C ASP A 291 -0.27 0.22 -11.33
N VAL A 292 -1.11 0.37 -10.31
CA VAL A 292 -1.06 -0.46 -9.08
C VAL A 292 -1.36 -1.91 -9.39
N ILE A 293 -2.43 -2.23 -10.15
CA ILE A 293 -2.78 -3.61 -10.55
C ILE A 293 -1.65 -4.23 -11.37
N SER A 294 -1.07 -3.48 -12.31
CA SER A 294 0.08 -3.94 -13.09
C SER A 294 1.29 -4.25 -12.20
N GLY A 295 1.54 -3.40 -11.20
CA GLY A 295 2.58 -3.61 -10.19
C GLY A 295 2.34 -4.88 -9.36
N LEU A 296 1.09 -5.20 -9.02
CA LEU A 296 0.73 -6.41 -8.26
C LEU A 296 1.08 -7.69 -9.00
N VAL A 297 0.94 -7.73 -10.33
CA VAL A 297 1.36 -8.89 -11.13
C VAL A 297 2.86 -9.16 -10.96
N GLY A 298 3.69 -8.12 -10.86
CA GLY A 298 5.12 -8.24 -10.61
C GLY A 298 5.47 -8.89 -9.27
N VAL A 299 4.58 -8.81 -8.28
CA VAL A 299 4.77 -9.38 -6.93
C VAL A 299 4.99 -10.88 -6.97
N PHE A 300 4.32 -11.61 -7.86
CA PHE A 300 4.52 -13.06 -8.03
C PHE A 300 5.96 -13.41 -8.48
N ALA A 301 6.57 -12.58 -9.33
CA ALA A 301 7.96 -12.78 -9.74
C ALA A 301 8.92 -12.61 -8.54
N PHE A 302 8.67 -11.63 -7.67
CA PHE A 302 9.46 -11.45 -6.44
C PHE A 302 9.25 -12.58 -5.45
N PHE A 303 8.03 -13.12 -5.36
CA PHE A 303 7.76 -14.32 -4.57
C PHE A 303 8.58 -15.52 -5.07
N ALA A 304 8.58 -15.76 -6.37
CA ALA A 304 9.37 -16.82 -6.98
C ALA A 304 10.88 -16.62 -6.72
N LEU A 305 11.37 -15.38 -6.82
CA LEU A 305 12.75 -15.04 -6.50
C LEU A 305 13.08 -15.32 -5.02
N ALA A 306 12.25 -14.85 -4.09
CA ALA A 306 12.41 -15.08 -2.66
C ALA A 306 12.39 -16.59 -2.34
N PHE A 307 11.50 -17.34 -2.99
CA PHE A 307 11.41 -18.79 -2.87
C PHE A 307 12.71 -19.50 -3.32
N VAL A 308 13.25 -19.13 -4.50
CA VAL A 308 14.51 -19.69 -5.02
C VAL A 308 15.69 -19.37 -4.09
N ILE A 309 15.79 -18.11 -3.64
CA ILE A 309 16.84 -17.70 -2.68
C ILE A 309 16.72 -18.51 -1.39
N THR A 310 15.53 -18.64 -0.85
CA THR A 310 15.26 -19.41 0.37
C THR A 310 15.60 -20.89 0.19
N LEU A 311 15.26 -21.50 -0.94
CA LEU A 311 15.63 -22.88 -1.28
C LEU A 311 17.15 -23.06 -1.25
N VAL A 312 17.90 -22.17 -1.90
CA VAL A 312 19.37 -22.23 -1.92
C VAL A 312 19.95 -22.05 -0.51
N LEU A 313 19.49 -21.07 0.24
CA LEU A 313 19.97 -20.84 1.62
C LEU A 313 19.64 -22.03 2.53
N LEU A 314 18.43 -22.59 2.46
CA LEU A 314 18.05 -23.80 3.20
C LEU A 314 18.91 -25.00 2.85
N PHE A 315 19.20 -25.20 1.56
CA PHE A 315 20.09 -26.28 1.13
C PHE A 315 21.52 -26.08 1.65
N LEU A 316 22.05 -24.89 1.59
CA LEU A 316 23.37 -24.58 2.14
C LEU A 316 23.46 -24.82 3.66
N TYR A 317 22.37 -24.52 4.38
CA TYR A 317 22.25 -24.71 5.82
C TYR A 317 22.06 -26.18 6.20
N SER A 318 21.16 -26.90 5.56
CA SER A 318 20.79 -28.27 5.92
C SER A 318 21.75 -29.31 5.35
N ARG A 319 22.38 -29.01 4.20
CA ARG A 319 23.18 -29.95 3.39
C ARG A 319 22.43 -31.26 3.09
N SER A 320 21.10 -31.18 3.00
CA SER A 320 20.21 -32.31 2.71
C SER A 320 19.08 -31.84 1.84
N VAL A 321 18.92 -32.42 0.65
CA VAL A 321 17.81 -32.12 -0.26
C VAL A 321 16.47 -32.45 0.39
N ARG A 322 16.40 -33.60 1.08
CA ARG A 322 15.16 -34.05 1.74
C ARG A 322 14.69 -33.09 2.81
N LEU A 323 15.59 -32.64 3.70
CA LEU A 323 15.24 -31.68 4.76
C LEU A 323 14.88 -30.31 4.19
N THR A 324 15.56 -29.87 3.13
CA THR A 324 15.25 -28.62 2.44
C THR A 324 13.84 -28.66 1.85
N LEU A 325 13.51 -29.72 1.11
CA LEU A 325 12.20 -29.87 0.49
C LEU A 325 11.08 -29.96 1.55
N VAL A 326 11.30 -30.74 2.62
CA VAL A 326 10.32 -30.87 3.71
C VAL A 326 10.08 -29.51 4.39
N ALA A 327 11.13 -28.77 4.72
CA ALA A 327 11.00 -27.47 5.36
C ALA A 327 10.26 -26.47 4.44
N LEU A 328 10.57 -26.49 3.14
CA LEU A 328 10.00 -25.61 2.15
C LEU A 328 8.51 -25.92 1.88
N VAL A 329 8.16 -27.20 1.68
CA VAL A 329 6.78 -27.63 1.48
C VAL A 329 5.92 -27.28 2.69
N VAL A 330 6.42 -27.55 3.91
CA VAL A 330 5.67 -27.24 5.14
C VAL A 330 5.52 -25.73 5.33
N ALA A 331 6.48 -24.91 4.90
CA ALA A 331 6.38 -23.46 4.94
C ALA A 331 5.38 -22.89 3.91
N LEU A 332 5.15 -23.62 2.79
CA LEU A 332 4.13 -23.26 1.79
C LEU A 332 2.70 -23.67 2.19
N LEU A 333 2.55 -24.71 3.02
CA LEU A 333 1.21 -25.17 3.41
C LEU A 333 0.34 -24.07 4.05
N PRO A 334 0.82 -23.29 5.05
CA PRO A 334 0.00 -22.23 5.64
C PRO A 334 -0.33 -21.13 4.64
N VAL A 335 0.54 -20.87 3.65
CA VAL A 335 0.27 -19.94 2.57
C VAL A 335 -0.88 -20.42 1.70
N LEU A 336 -0.83 -21.67 1.26
CA LEU A 336 -1.90 -22.27 0.46
C LEU A 336 -3.23 -22.32 1.22
N TRP A 337 -3.20 -22.72 2.49
CA TRP A 337 -4.40 -22.78 3.33
C TRP A 337 -4.96 -21.38 3.59
N LEU A 338 -4.09 -20.39 3.77
CA LEU A 338 -4.50 -19.00 3.92
C LEU A 338 -5.23 -18.51 2.67
N ILE A 339 -4.58 -18.62 1.49
CA ILE A 339 -5.19 -18.19 0.20
C ILE A 339 -6.50 -18.93 -0.03
N GLY A 340 -6.58 -20.24 0.29
CA GLY A 340 -7.81 -21.01 0.18
C GLY A 340 -8.90 -20.63 1.19
N THR A 341 -8.55 -19.99 2.31
CA THR A 341 -9.52 -19.53 3.30
C THR A 341 -10.15 -18.20 2.92
N LEU A 342 -9.43 -17.32 2.20
CA LEU A 342 -9.92 -15.98 1.84
C LEU A 342 -11.29 -16.00 1.13
N PRO A 343 -11.53 -16.81 0.07
CA PRO A 343 -12.84 -16.88 -0.57
C PRO A 343 -13.96 -17.36 0.36
N LEU A 344 -13.61 -18.21 1.34
CA LEU A 344 -14.61 -18.76 2.29
C LEU A 344 -15.13 -17.73 3.29
N ILE A 345 -14.31 -16.70 3.58
CA ILE A 345 -14.66 -15.58 4.47
C ILE A 345 -15.08 -14.33 3.71
N GLY A 346 -15.15 -14.41 2.37
CA GLY A 346 -15.56 -13.30 1.52
C GLY A 346 -14.48 -12.23 1.28
N PHE A 347 -13.20 -12.58 1.50
CA PHE A 347 -12.06 -11.68 1.25
C PHE A 347 -11.40 -11.97 -0.10
N GLY A 348 -10.98 -10.90 -0.78
CA GLY A 348 -10.09 -10.94 -1.93
C GLY A 348 -8.63 -10.73 -1.54
N ILE A 349 -7.75 -10.66 -2.55
CA ILE A 349 -6.38 -10.20 -2.38
C ILE A 349 -6.31 -8.74 -2.76
N ASP A 350 -6.09 -7.87 -1.78
CA ASP A 350 -5.89 -6.44 -1.95
C ASP A 350 -4.39 -6.08 -2.01
N PRO A 351 -4.02 -4.84 -2.39
CA PRO A 351 -2.63 -4.41 -2.52
C PRO A 351 -1.79 -4.55 -1.24
N MET A 352 -2.39 -4.52 -0.05
CA MET A 352 -1.68 -4.73 1.21
C MET A 352 -1.64 -6.20 1.63
N SER A 353 -2.76 -6.91 1.50
CA SER A 353 -2.87 -8.31 1.91
C SER A 353 -2.05 -9.26 1.04
N ILE A 354 -1.70 -8.88 -0.21
CA ILE A 354 -0.80 -9.67 -1.09
C ILE A 354 0.58 -9.89 -0.46
N LEU A 355 1.00 -9.05 0.49
CA LEU A 355 2.27 -9.20 1.20
C LEU A 355 2.22 -10.27 2.29
N VAL A 356 1.02 -10.60 2.80
CA VAL A 356 0.85 -11.56 3.90
C VAL A 356 1.37 -12.96 3.53
N PRO A 357 1.09 -13.54 2.35
CA PRO A 357 1.67 -14.80 1.92
C PRO A 357 3.20 -14.89 2.06
N PHE A 358 3.92 -13.80 1.75
CA PHE A 358 5.39 -13.75 1.90
C PHE A 358 5.82 -13.78 3.36
N LEU A 359 5.15 -12.99 4.20
CA LEU A 359 5.43 -12.97 5.64
C LEU A 359 5.18 -14.35 6.24
N ILE A 360 4.03 -14.96 5.94
CA ILE A 360 3.66 -16.29 6.40
C ILE A 360 4.66 -17.35 5.91
N PHE A 361 5.08 -17.29 4.66
CA PHE A 361 6.12 -18.15 4.12
C PHE A 361 7.44 -18.00 4.88
N SER A 362 7.91 -16.76 5.06
CA SER A 362 9.19 -16.46 5.71
C SER A 362 9.20 -16.88 7.19
N ILE A 363 8.13 -16.59 7.93
CA ILE A 363 7.94 -17.05 9.31
C ILE A 363 7.84 -18.59 9.35
N GLY A 364 7.11 -19.20 8.42
CA GLY A 364 6.99 -20.65 8.27
C GLY A 364 8.33 -21.35 8.08
N VAL A 365 9.19 -20.79 7.22
CA VAL A 365 10.57 -21.27 7.01
C VAL A 365 11.37 -21.19 8.32
N SER A 366 11.28 -20.07 9.06
CA SER A 366 11.98 -19.91 10.34
C SER A 366 11.62 -21.02 11.32
N HIS A 367 10.33 -21.29 11.51
CA HIS A 367 9.87 -22.34 12.42
C HIS A 367 10.19 -23.75 11.92
N ALA A 368 10.15 -23.98 10.59
CA ALA A 368 10.51 -25.27 10.00
C ALA A 368 12.01 -25.57 10.18
N VAL A 369 12.90 -24.57 10.03
CA VAL A 369 14.34 -24.68 10.26
C VAL A 369 14.64 -25.05 11.70
N GLN A 370 13.96 -24.44 12.66
CA GLN A 370 14.17 -24.74 14.08
C GLN A 370 13.75 -26.18 14.41
N MET A 371 12.61 -26.65 13.92
CA MET A 371 12.10 -28.00 14.13
C MET A 371 12.99 -29.05 13.46
N THR A 372 13.37 -28.84 12.20
CA THR A 372 14.25 -29.75 11.46
C THR A 372 15.66 -29.80 12.05
N SER A 373 16.17 -28.66 12.58
CA SER A 373 17.46 -28.63 13.27
C SER A 373 17.45 -29.40 14.59
N ALA A 374 16.37 -29.28 15.38
CA ALA A 374 16.21 -30.03 16.61
C ALA A 374 16.10 -31.54 16.33
N TRP A 375 15.28 -31.92 15.33
CA TRP A 375 15.16 -33.32 14.89
C TRP A 375 16.50 -33.87 14.41
N ARG A 376 17.24 -33.12 13.59
CA ARG A 376 18.57 -33.52 13.09
C ARG A 376 19.57 -33.77 14.24
N ALA A 377 19.54 -32.91 15.27
CA ALA A 377 20.41 -33.06 16.43
C ALA A 377 20.15 -34.37 17.16
N GLU A 378 18.89 -34.80 17.35
CA GLU A 378 18.52 -36.06 17.99
C GLU A 378 18.92 -37.28 17.13
N VAL A 379 18.70 -37.21 15.80
CA VAL A 379 19.09 -38.30 14.88
C VAL A 379 20.60 -38.50 14.85
N VAL A 380 21.38 -37.40 14.91
CA VAL A 380 22.85 -37.46 14.96
C VAL A 380 23.34 -38.13 16.27
N GLN A 381 22.57 -37.97 17.37
CA GLN A 381 22.85 -38.63 18.66
C GLN A 381 22.45 -40.13 18.68
N GLY A 382 21.87 -40.63 17.59
CA GLY A 382 21.53 -42.06 17.45
C GLY A 382 20.04 -42.42 17.64
N CYS A 383 19.17 -41.43 17.87
CA CYS A 383 17.73 -41.65 17.95
C CYS A 383 17.14 -42.07 16.58
N SER A 384 16.14 -42.91 16.58
CA SER A 384 15.34 -43.19 15.38
C SER A 384 14.60 -41.94 14.94
N SER A 385 14.21 -41.85 13.64
CA SER A 385 13.46 -40.71 13.12
C SER A 385 12.15 -40.43 13.89
N ILE A 386 11.50 -41.45 14.41
CA ILE A 386 10.27 -41.37 15.21
C ILE A 386 10.56 -40.79 16.60
N GLU A 387 11.58 -41.28 17.28
CA GLU A 387 11.98 -40.78 18.60
C GLU A 387 12.52 -39.36 18.50
N ALA A 388 13.33 -39.06 17.49
CA ALA A 388 13.84 -37.71 17.22
C ALA A 388 12.73 -36.74 16.95
N SER A 389 11.70 -37.12 16.19
CA SER A 389 10.51 -36.29 15.94
C SER A 389 9.74 -36.00 17.24
N ARG A 390 9.53 -37.01 18.06
CA ARG A 390 8.89 -36.88 19.37
C ARG A 390 9.70 -35.97 20.32
N ALA A 391 11.01 -36.14 20.37
CA ALA A 391 11.89 -35.31 21.18
C ALA A 391 11.91 -33.84 20.70
N ALA A 392 12.01 -33.60 19.39
CA ALA A 392 11.98 -32.28 18.81
C ALA A 392 10.63 -31.58 19.09
N PHE A 393 9.50 -32.27 18.92
CA PHE A 393 8.18 -31.76 19.26
C PHE A 393 8.08 -31.32 20.71
N ARG A 394 8.46 -32.19 21.67
CA ARG A 394 8.43 -31.88 23.09
C ARG A 394 9.26 -30.66 23.47
N LYS A 395 10.44 -30.49 22.84
CA LYS A 395 11.35 -29.36 23.09
C LYS A 395 10.86 -28.04 22.52
N LEU A 396 10.17 -28.08 21.36
CA LEU A 396 9.87 -26.86 20.58
C LEU A 396 8.39 -26.51 20.47
N PHE A 397 7.47 -27.36 20.94
CA PHE A 397 6.05 -27.07 20.84
C PHE A 397 5.64 -25.83 21.63
N ILE A 398 5.98 -25.78 22.93
CA ILE A 398 5.58 -24.66 23.79
C ILE A 398 6.24 -23.35 23.36
N PRO A 399 7.58 -23.25 23.27
CA PRO A 399 8.20 -21.97 22.88
C PRO A 399 7.81 -21.54 21.47
N GLY A 400 7.64 -22.50 20.54
CA GLY A 400 7.19 -22.17 19.18
C GLY A 400 5.72 -21.80 19.08
N ALA A 401 4.83 -22.36 19.89
CA ALA A 401 3.42 -21.94 19.92
C ALA A 401 3.28 -20.55 20.54
N VAL A 402 4.05 -20.25 21.59
CA VAL A 402 4.10 -18.92 22.20
C VAL A 402 4.61 -17.89 21.20
N ALA A 403 5.69 -18.19 20.49
CA ALA A 403 6.24 -17.32 19.46
C ALA A 403 5.22 -17.04 18.32
N LEU A 404 4.51 -18.07 17.83
CA LEU A 404 3.44 -17.85 16.85
C LEU A 404 2.26 -17.07 17.43
N LEU A 405 1.94 -17.26 18.70
CA LEU A 405 0.88 -16.49 19.36
C LEU A 405 1.29 -15.01 19.54
N THR A 406 2.57 -14.70 19.82
CA THR A 406 3.06 -13.31 19.85
C THR A 406 2.95 -12.65 18.49
N ASN A 407 3.26 -13.38 17.42
CA ASN A 407 3.10 -12.88 16.05
C ASN A 407 1.61 -12.61 15.73
N ALA A 408 0.73 -13.54 16.06
CA ALA A 408 -0.72 -13.37 15.89
C ALA A 408 -1.25 -12.15 16.68
N LEU A 409 -0.78 -11.95 17.92
CA LEU A 409 -1.12 -10.76 18.70
C LEU A 409 -0.59 -9.47 18.06
N GLY A 410 0.64 -9.48 17.51
CA GLY A 410 1.18 -8.35 16.76
C GLY A 410 0.30 -7.96 15.58
N PHE A 411 -0.20 -8.94 14.83
CA PHE A 411 -1.14 -8.70 13.73
C PHE A 411 -2.53 -8.28 14.22
N ALA A 412 -3.01 -8.83 15.33
CA ALA A 412 -4.30 -8.44 15.91
C ALA A 412 -4.32 -6.97 16.36
N VAL A 413 -3.23 -6.47 16.91
CA VAL A 413 -3.12 -5.08 17.36
C VAL A 413 -3.20 -4.08 16.20
N ILE A 414 -2.78 -4.46 14.99
CA ILE A 414 -2.91 -3.62 13.78
C ILE A 414 -4.39 -3.28 13.50
N MET A 415 -5.34 -4.14 13.88
CA MET A 415 -6.78 -3.89 13.72
C MET A 415 -7.32 -2.74 14.58
N LEU A 416 -6.50 -2.13 15.46
CA LEU A 416 -6.85 -0.89 16.16
C LEU A 416 -6.81 0.35 15.25
N ILE A 417 -6.22 0.24 14.06
CA ILE A 417 -6.21 1.27 13.04
C ILE A 417 -7.57 1.19 12.33
N ASP A 418 -8.39 2.23 12.44
CA ASP A 418 -9.77 2.22 11.93
C ASP A 418 -9.82 2.49 10.39
N ILE A 419 -9.13 1.63 9.64
CA ILE A 419 -9.07 1.63 8.17
C ILE A 419 -9.35 0.21 7.69
N PRO A 420 -10.38 -0.02 6.86
CA PRO A 420 -10.84 -1.37 6.49
C PRO A 420 -9.76 -2.28 5.90
N ILE A 421 -8.91 -1.78 5.00
CA ILE A 421 -7.82 -2.57 4.39
C ILE A 421 -6.81 -3.06 5.44
N VAL A 422 -6.57 -2.28 6.48
CA VAL A 422 -5.67 -2.63 7.58
C VAL A 422 -6.30 -3.69 8.48
N HIS A 423 -7.62 -3.65 8.68
CA HIS A 423 -8.36 -4.70 9.37
C HIS A 423 -8.26 -6.02 8.62
N GLU A 424 -8.46 -6.02 7.30
CA GLU A 424 -8.34 -7.23 6.46
C GLU A 424 -6.91 -7.77 6.47
N LEU A 425 -5.90 -6.90 6.40
CA LEU A 425 -4.49 -7.26 6.56
C LEU A 425 -4.24 -7.95 7.90
N GLY A 426 -4.73 -7.37 9.00
CA GLY A 426 -4.59 -7.90 10.35
C GLY A 426 -5.26 -9.27 10.52
N ILE A 427 -6.50 -9.43 10.04
CA ILE A 427 -7.25 -10.70 10.08
C ILE A 427 -6.52 -11.77 9.25
N THR A 428 -6.14 -11.44 8.02
CA THR A 428 -5.47 -12.35 7.10
C THR A 428 -4.12 -12.82 7.67
N ALA A 429 -3.32 -11.91 8.20
CA ALA A 429 -2.04 -12.23 8.81
C ALA A 429 -2.18 -13.05 10.10
N CYS A 430 -3.11 -12.69 10.99
CA CYS A 430 -3.45 -13.49 12.17
C CYS A 430 -3.82 -14.92 11.81
N LEU A 431 -4.71 -15.07 10.84
CA LEU A 431 -5.19 -16.38 10.39
C LEU A 431 -4.04 -17.21 9.82
N GLY A 432 -3.20 -16.62 8.98
CA GLY A 432 -2.03 -17.29 8.41
C GLY A 432 -1.07 -17.80 9.49
N VAL A 433 -0.79 -16.99 10.52
CA VAL A 433 0.07 -17.40 11.65
C VAL A 433 -0.59 -18.50 12.49
N LEU A 434 -1.88 -18.42 12.74
CA LEU A 434 -2.59 -19.47 13.49
C LEU A 434 -2.58 -20.80 12.73
N LEU A 435 -2.74 -20.78 11.40
CA LEU A 435 -2.60 -21.97 10.55
C LEU A 435 -1.21 -22.57 10.64
N MET A 436 -0.14 -21.75 10.86
CA MET A 436 1.21 -22.28 11.08
C MET A 436 1.35 -23.11 12.35
N ILE A 437 0.52 -22.93 13.36
CA ILE A 437 0.53 -23.80 14.54
C ILE A 437 0.21 -25.24 14.11
N ILE A 438 -0.74 -25.40 13.19
CA ILE A 438 -1.09 -26.73 12.66
C ILE A 438 0.02 -27.24 11.74
N THR A 439 0.42 -26.46 10.75
CA THR A 439 1.35 -26.92 9.72
C THR A 439 2.77 -27.16 10.27
N ASN A 440 3.35 -26.19 10.97
CA ASN A 440 4.72 -26.28 11.45
C ASN A 440 4.87 -27.06 12.77
N LYS A 441 3.82 -27.10 13.63
CA LYS A 441 3.92 -27.80 14.93
C LYS A 441 3.27 -29.16 14.94
N MET A 442 2.34 -29.48 14.01
CA MET A 442 1.70 -30.80 13.93
C MET A 442 2.11 -31.55 12.66
N ILE A 443 1.96 -30.96 11.46
CA ILE A 443 2.26 -31.67 10.20
C ILE A 443 3.76 -31.94 10.06
N LEU A 444 4.63 -30.97 10.34
CA LEU A 444 6.08 -31.14 10.19
C LEU A 444 6.64 -32.30 11.01
N PRO A 445 6.34 -32.44 12.32
CA PRO A 445 6.76 -33.62 13.08
C PRO A 445 6.28 -34.94 12.48
N ILE A 446 5.05 -35.00 11.96
CA ILE A 446 4.51 -36.20 11.30
C ILE A 446 5.35 -36.56 10.06
N ILE A 447 5.63 -35.59 9.20
CA ILE A 447 6.46 -35.80 8.00
C ILE A 447 7.87 -36.25 8.40
N LEU A 448 8.48 -35.67 9.43
CA LEU A 448 9.83 -36.01 9.90
C LEU A 448 9.92 -37.45 10.42
N THR A 449 8.80 -38.07 10.84
CA THR A 449 8.83 -39.52 11.22
C THR A 449 9.15 -40.42 10.02
N HIS A 450 8.90 -39.99 8.80
CA HIS A 450 9.11 -40.74 7.55
C HIS A 450 10.44 -40.37 6.85
N VAL A 451 11.12 -39.30 7.31
CA VAL A 451 12.38 -38.85 6.71
C VAL A 451 13.57 -39.61 7.23
N ARG A 452 14.49 -39.94 6.35
CA ARG A 452 15.83 -40.49 6.71
C ARG A 452 16.88 -39.42 6.48
N LEU A 453 17.75 -39.21 7.49
CA LEU A 453 18.82 -38.22 7.40
C LEU A 453 19.89 -38.73 6.39
N GLU A 454 20.25 -37.85 5.44
CA GLU A 454 21.29 -38.10 4.45
C GLU A 454 22.70 -38.13 5.11
N ASP A 455 23.60 -38.98 4.62
CA ASP A 455 24.95 -39.12 5.16
C ASP A 455 25.78 -37.83 5.03
N SER A 456 25.51 -37.01 3.98
CA SER A 456 26.11 -35.69 3.79
C SER A 456 25.79 -34.76 4.95
N SER A 457 24.53 -34.69 5.36
CA SER A 457 24.05 -33.87 6.45
C SER A 457 24.54 -34.39 7.80
N ARG A 458 24.58 -35.73 7.98
CA ARG A 458 25.11 -36.35 9.18
C ARG A 458 26.60 -36.04 9.38
N ARG A 459 27.42 -36.19 8.33
CA ARG A 459 28.84 -35.83 8.36
C ARG A 459 29.07 -34.35 8.64
N HIS A 460 28.25 -33.48 8.06
CA HIS A 460 28.32 -32.04 8.30
C HIS A 460 28.03 -31.69 9.75
N SER A 461 27.00 -32.30 10.34
CA SER A 461 26.57 -32.05 11.72
C SER A 461 27.57 -32.57 12.78
N LEU A 462 28.35 -33.60 12.45
CA LEU A 462 29.40 -34.13 13.30
C LEU A 462 30.71 -33.33 13.27
N LYS A 463 30.90 -32.45 12.25
CA LYS A 463 32.07 -31.59 12.21
C LYS A 463 31.99 -30.52 13.26
N PRO A 464 33.04 -30.32 14.08
CA PRO A 464 33.06 -29.21 15.02
C PRO A 464 32.98 -27.88 14.27
N PRO A 465 32.37 -26.84 14.86
CA PRO A 465 32.31 -25.50 14.25
C PRO A 465 33.74 -25.03 13.90
N GLY A 466 33.90 -24.43 12.72
CA GLY A 466 35.17 -23.91 12.26
C GLY A 466 35.79 -22.92 13.25
N ARG A 467 37.14 -22.84 13.32
CA ARG A 467 37.84 -21.91 14.24
C ARG A 467 37.33 -20.47 14.15
N ARG A 468 37.03 -19.98 12.94
CA ARG A 468 36.48 -18.63 12.72
C ARG A 468 35.06 -18.47 13.30
N GLN A 469 34.20 -19.46 13.05
CA GLN A 469 32.83 -19.49 13.59
C GLN A 469 32.85 -19.52 15.12
N MET A 470 33.66 -20.38 15.71
CA MET A 470 33.81 -20.47 17.17
C MET A 470 34.38 -19.16 17.77
N ALA A 471 35.31 -18.48 17.07
CA ALA A 471 35.85 -17.20 17.51
C ALA A 471 34.76 -16.12 17.50
N VAL A 472 33.90 -16.05 16.45
CA VAL A 472 32.76 -15.13 16.38
C VAL A 472 31.77 -15.39 17.53
N TRP A 473 31.40 -16.65 17.77
CA TRP A 473 30.47 -16.98 18.87
C TRP A 473 31.04 -16.67 20.23
N LYS A 474 32.35 -16.92 20.45
CA LYS A 474 33.04 -16.53 21.68
C LYS A 474 33.09 -15.02 21.87
N GLN A 475 33.30 -14.27 20.81
CA GLN A 475 33.29 -12.81 20.85
C GLN A 475 31.87 -12.26 21.18
N MET A 476 30.83 -12.80 20.53
CA MET A 476 29.45 -12.43 20.83
C MET A 476 29.05 -12.80 22.26
N ALA A 477 29.48 -13.97 22.75
CA ALA A 477 29.22 -14.41 24.13
C ALA A 477 29.80 -13.45 25.19
N LYS A 478 30.82 -12.67 24.86
CA LYS A 478 31.39 -11.66 25.79
C LYS A 478 30.38 -10.54 26.13
N CYS A 479 29.36 -10.28 25.29
CA CYS A 479 28.31 -9.31 25.63
C CYS A 479 27.57 -9.67 26.93
N ALA A 480 27.61 -10.93 27.36
CA ALA A 480 27.06 -11.38 28.63
C ALA A 480 28.02 -11.17 29.82
N GLU A 481 29.25 -10.75 29.59
CA GLU A 481 30.21 -10.47 30.68
C GLU A 481 30.04 -9.02 31.17
N PRO A 482 29.97 -8.71 32.48
CA PRO A 482 29.67 -7.37 33.02
C PRO A 482 30.54 -6.23 32.48
N LYS A 483 31.83 -6.53 32.17
CA LYS A 483 32.76 -5.52 31.60
C LYS A 483 32.36 -5.05 30.22
N TYR A 484 31.95 -5.97 29.34
CA TYR A 484 31.54 -5.65 27.97
C TYR A 484 30.09 -5.20 27.90
N ALA A 485 29.24 -5.69 28.81
CA ALA A 485 27.86 -5.27 28.94
C ALA A 485 27.71 -3.74 29.13
N LEU A 486 28.59 -3.13 29.93
CA LEU A 486 28.60 -1.67 30.10
C LEU A 486 28.90 -0.92 28.79
N GLY A 487 29.85 -1.44 27.98
CA GLY A 487 30.15 -0.88 26.66
C GLY A 487 28.98 -1.00 25.68
N VAL A 488 28.28 -2.15 25.69
CA VAL A 488 27.06 -2.35 24.88
C VAL A 488 25.97 -1.37 25.31
N PHE A 489 25.75 -1.17 26.62
CA PHE A 489 24.79 -0.17 27.11
C PHE A 489 25.15 1.25 26.70
N ALA A 490 26.41 1.65 26.86
CA ALA A 490 26.85 3.00 26.47
C ALA A 490 26.62 3.24 24.96
N LEU A 491 26.99 2.26 24.13
CA LEU A 491 26.75 2.33 22.70
C LEU A 491 25.25 2.43 22.38
N CYS A 492 24.43 1.58 23.01
CA CYS A 492 22.98 1.58 22.80
C CYS A 492 22.33 2.91 23.25
N LEU A 493 22.77 3.51 24.36
CA LEU A 493 22.30 4.82 24.81
C LEU A 493 22.68 5.94 23.84
N VAL A 494 23.89 5.95 23.32
CA VAL A 494 24.32 6.92 22.31
C VAL A 494 23.48 6.76 21.03
N LEU A 495 23.34 5.55 20.54
CA LEU A 495 22.50 5.27 19.38
C LEU A 495 21.04 5.68 19.62
N LEU A 496 20.49 5.38 20.80
CA LEU A 496 19.15 5.78 21.19
C LEU A 496 18.98 7.29 21.20
N ALA A 497 19.93 8.04 21.75
CA ALA A 497 19.89 9.50 21.77
C ALA A 497 19.91 10.10 20.34
N ILE A 498 20.80 9.60 19.49
CA ILE A 498 20.90 10.01 18.08
C ILE A 498 19.60 9.70 17.34
N THR A 499 19.12 8.47 17.42
CA THR A 499 17.93 8.02 16.69
C THR A 499 16.65 8.66 17.21
N THR A 500 16.54 8.95 18.51
CA THR A 500 15.41 9.72 19.08
C THR A 500 15.40 11.15 18.53
N GLN A 501 16.56 11.76 18.37
CA GLN A 501 16.64 13.10 17.76
C GLN A 501 16.26 13.06 16.27
N MET A 502 16.71 12.05 15.54
CA MET A 502 16.37 11.86 14.12
C MET A 502 14.87 11.57 13.94
N SER A 503 14.28 10.75 14.80
CA SER A 503 12.85 10.39 14.71
C SER A 503 11.89 11.55 14.92
N ARG A 504 12.33 12.65 15.55
CA ARG A 504 11.52 13.87 15.66
C ARG A 504 11.23 14.56 14.34
N GLY A 505 12.02 14.27 13.31
CA GLY A 505 11.81 14.76 11.95
C GLY A 505 10.88 13.87 11.11
N MET A 506 10.25 12.86 11.69
CA MET A 506 9.32 11.98 10.96
C MET A 506 8.05 12.75 10.61
N VAL A 507 7.68 12.71 9.34
CA VAL A 507 6.47 13.34 8.81
C VAL A 507 5.33 12.32 8.81
N ILE A 508 4.13 12.77 9.21
CA ILE A 508 2.90 11.97 9.07
C ILE A 508 2.31 12.26 7.69
N GLY A 509 2.02 11.21 6.93
CA GLY A 509 1.59 11.32 5.55
C GLY A 509 2.74 11.11 4.56
N ASP A 510 2.54 11.54 3.33
CA ASP A 510 3.55 11.40 2.30
C ASP A 510 4.61 12.51 2.36
N SER A 511 5.83 12.16 1.98
CA SER A 511 6.97 13.07 1.91
C SER A 511 7.39 13.38 0.47
N GLY A 512 6.70 12.82 -0.53
CA GLY A 512 7.01 12.98 -1.96
C GLY A 512 5.86 13.52 -2.77
N THR A 513 6.17 14.07 -3.94
CA THR A 513 5.18 14.52 -4.93
C THR A 513 4.74 13.35 -5.81
N GLY A 514 3.48 13.34 -6.26
CA GLY A 514 2.90 12.29 -7.11
C GLY A 514 2.24 11.18 -6.30
N ALA A 515 1.75 10.12 -6.98
CA ALA A 515 1.05 9.03 -6.32
C ALA A 515 1.97 8.27 -5.35
N PRO A 516 1.62 8.23 -4.05
CA PRO A 516 2.46 7.65 -3.01
C PRO A 516 2.60 6.13 -3.11
N GLU A 517 1.69 5.49 -3.83
CA GLU A 517 1.69 4.05 -4.09
C GLU A 517 2.77 3.63 -5.08
N LEU A 518 3.19 4.55 -5.95
CA LEU A 518 4.11 4.30 -7.05
C LEU A 518 5.50 4.91 -6.79
N ARG A 519 6.50 4.39 -7.47
CA ARG A 519 7.84 4.98 -7.42
C ARG A 519 7.85 6.38 -8.03
N GLN A 520 8.77 7.23 -7.55
CA GLN A 520 8.93 8.60 -8.05
C GLN A 520 9.31 8.67 -9.54
N ASP A 521 9.99 7.64 -10.05
CA ASP A 521 10.39 7.47 -11.45
C ASP A 521 9.34 6.75 -12.30
N SER A 522 8.17 6.40 -11.74
CA SER A 522 7.08 5.78 -12.49
C SER A 522 6.53 6.73 -13.56
N ARG A 523 5.96 6.16 -14.63
CA ARG A 523 5.35 6.93 -15.71
C ARG A 523 4.22 7.81 -15.18
N TYR A 524 3.38 7.31 -14.29
CA TYR A 524 2.32 8.08 -13.66
C TYR A 524 2.85 9.33 -12.94
N ASN A 525 3.90 9.19 -12.13
CA ASN A 525 4.50 10.30 -11.40
C ASN A 525 5.23 11.29 -12.30
N HIS A 526 5.78 10.82 -13.42
CA HIS A 526 6.30 11.70 -14.47
C HIS A 526 5.15 12.52 -15.10
N ASP A 527 4.05 11.87 -15.48
CA ASP A 527 2.88 12.51 -16.08
C ASP A 527 2.23 13.51 -15.11
N ASN A 528 2.13 13.14 -13.81
CA ASN A 528 1.59 14.01 -12.77
C ASN A 528 2.44 15.29 -12.61
N ARG A 529 3.76 15.18 -12.60
CA ARG A 529 4.64 16.37 -12.53
C ARG A 529 4.49 17.25 -13.76
N ALA A 530 4.44 16.68 -14.96
CA ALA A 530 4.28 17.42 -16.20
C ALA A 530 2.98 18.26 -16.19
N ILE A 531 1.89 17.69 -15.69
CA ILE A 531 0.61 18.40 -15.54
C ILE A 531 0.69 19.44 -14.41
N ALA A 532 1.20 19.07 -13.24
CA ALA A 532 1.30 19.97 -12.09
C ALA A 532 2.15 21.21 -12.37
N GLU A 533 3.21 21.10 -13.16
CA GLU A 533 4.07 22.21 -13.55
C GLU A 533 3.44 23.13 -14.61
N SER A 534 2.56 22.57 -15.46
CA SER A 534 2.04 23.26 -16.63
C SER A 534 0.71 23.98 -16.36
N TYR A 535 -0.07 23.52 -15.35
CA TYR A 535 -1.43 23.99 -15.09
C TYR A 535 -1.61 24.51 -13.66
N ASN A 536 -2.66 25.29 -13.45
CA ASN A 536 -3.07 25.79 -12.13
C ASN A 536 -4.03 24.85 -11.41
N ILE A 537 -4.42 23.75 -12.05
CA ILE A 537 -5.25 22.67 -11.53
C ILE A 537 -4.45 21.37 -11.48
N GLY A 538 -4.92 20.42 -10.70
CA GLY A 538 -4.31 19.11 -10.55
C GLY A 538 -5.28 18.16 -9.86
N THR A 539 -4.78 17.00 -9.44
CA THR A 539 -5.52 16.04 -8.65
C THR A 539 -5.48 16.34 -7.15
N ASP A 540 -4.60 17.25 -6.72
CA ASP A 540 -4.40 17.59 -5.30
C ASP A 540 -5.38 18.69 -4.89
N VAL A 541 -6.60 18.27 -4.56
CA VAL A 541 -7.71 19.16 -4.22
C VAL A 541 -8.30 18.81 -2.86
N LEU A 542 -8.52 19.86 -2.04
CA LEU A 542 -9.36 19.81 -0.85
C LEU A 542 -10.72 20.38 -1.19
N SER A 543 -11.77 19.59 -1.01
CA SER A 543 -13.15 20.03 -1.16
C SER A 543 -13.72 20.48 0.18
N VAL A 544 -14.30 21.66 0.23
CA VAL A 544 -15.02 22.19 1.39
C VAL A 544 -16.47 22.37 1.02
N ILE A 545 -17.37 21.72 1.76
CA ILE A 545 -18.81 21.81 1.56
C ILE A 545 -19.41 22.85 2.50
N VAL A 546 -20.12 23.78 1.94
CA VAL A 546 -20.87 24.81 2.66
C VAL A 546 -22.35 24.42 2.64
N GLU A 547 -22.88 24.01 3.77
CA GLU A 547 -24.30 23.67 3.92
C GLU A 547 -25.07 24.91 4.39
N ALA A 548 -26.09 25.27 3.63
CA ALA A 548 -26.97 26.43 3.87
C ALA A 548 -28.45 26.02 3.77
N LYS A 549 -28.82 24.94 4.49
CA LYS A 549 -30.14 24.31 4.39
C LYS A 549 -31.27 25.14 5.00
N ASN A 550 -30.96 26.04 5.94
CA ASN A 550 -31.94 26.77 6.72
C ASN A 550 -32.39 28.10 6.09
N PHE A 551 -31.90 28.44 4.90
CA PHE A 551 -32.32 29.65 4.17
C PHE A 551 -33.52 29.37 3.27
N GLU A 552 -34.49 30.31 3.21
CA GLU A 552 -35.63 30.20 2.30
C GLU A 552 -35.20 30.42 0.84
N GLY A 553 -35.80 29.68 -0.09
CA GLY A 553 -35.47 29.78 -1.51
C GLY A 553 -34.07 29.33 -1.86
N ASP A 554 -33.41 30.03 -2.77
CA ASP A 554 -32.04 29.77 -3.21
C ASP A 554 -31.04 30.39 -2.26
N SER A 555 -30.22 29.57 -1.61
CA SER A 555 -29.24 29.99 -0.60
C SER A 555 -28.12 30.86 -1.21
N CYS A 556 -27.84 30.77 -2.51
CA CYS A 556 -26.87 31.61 -3.20
C CYS A 556 -27.32 33.08 -3.37
N LEU A 557 -28.61 33.40 -3.11
CA LEU A 557 -29.11 34.77 -3.12
C LEU A 557 -28.91 35.46 -1.76
N HIS A 558 -28.50 34.75 -0.73
CA HIS A 558 -28.30 35.31 0.59
C HIS A 558 -26.84 35.71 0.80
N PHE A 559 -26.60 37.02 0.98
CA PHE A 559 -25.26 37.58 1.17
C PHE A 559 -24.47 36.92 2.33
N PRO A 560 -25.05 36.55 3.49
CA PRO A 560 -24.32 35.88 4.54
C PRO A 560 -23.65 34.55 4.07
N VAL A 561 -24.30 33.80 3.17
CA VAL A 561 -23.79 32.55 2.59
C VAL A 561 -22.67 32.84 1.61
N VAL A 562 -22.96 33.58 0.55
CA VAL A 562 -21.99 33.83 -0.52
C VAL A 562 -20.83 34.71 -0.06
N GLY A 563 -21.11 35.63 0.89
CA GLY A 563 -20.07 36.46 1.51
C GLY A 563 -19.11 35.70 2.40
N LEU A 564 -19.59 34.64 3.08
CA LEU A 564 -18.70 33.71 3.84
C LEU A 564 -17.80 32.94 2.88
N ILE A 565 -18.37 32.40 1.80
CA ILE A 565 -17.64 31.71 0.74
C ILE A 565 -16.57 32.63 0.14
N ASP A 566 -16.91 33.85 -0.20
CA ASP A 566 -15.96 34.84 -0.75
C ASP A 566 -14.78 35.13 0.20
N LYS A 567 -15.07 35.30 1.49
CA LYS A 567 -14.04 35.48 2.51
C LYS A 567 -13.12 34.27 2.62
N PHE A 568 -13.71 33.08 2.57
CA PHE A 568 -12.95 31.82 2.61
C PHE A 568 -12.06 31.65 1.37
N GLU A 569 -12.64 31.88 0.16
CA GLU A 569 -11.86 31.81 -1.08
C GLU A 569 -10.68 32.80 -1.06
N LEU A 570 -10.90 34.03 -0.60
CA LEU A 570 -9.84 35.05 -0.50
C LEU A 570 -8.77 34.67 0.52
N TYR A 571 -9.18 34.17 1.71
CA TYR A 571 -8.28 33.74 2.76
C TYR A 571 -7.39 32.59 2.30
N MET A 572 -8.00 31.53 1.75
CA MET A 572 -7.26 30.35 1.31
C MET A 572 -6.31 30.63 0.16
N ARG A 573 -6.59 31.58 -0.72
CA ARG A 573 -5.64 32.02 -1.76
C ARG A 573 -4.36 32.63 -1.21
N GLY A 574 -4.39 33.15 0.02
CA GLY A 574 -3.22 33.69 0.73
C GLY A 574 -2.46 32.67 1.56
N VAL A 575 -2.94 31.43 1.68
CA VAL A 575 -2.31 30.37 2.45
C VAL A 575 -1.16 29.75 1.67
N ASP A 576 0.01 29.61 2.30
CA ASP A 576 1.14 28.92 1.69
C ASP A 576 0.78 27.45 1.42
N GLY A 577 1.16 26.96 0.24
CA GLY A 577 0.79 25.61 -0.20
C GLY A 577 -0.53 25.54 -1.00
N VAL A 578 -1.32 26.62 -1.07
CA VAL A 578 -2.49 26.73 -1.94
C VAL A 578 -2.09 27.34 -3.28
N ARG A 579 -2.46 26.68 -4.35
CA ARG A 579 -2.20 27.11 -5.75
C ARG A 579 -3.33 27.96 -6.29
N SER A 580 -4.56 27.47 -6.14
CA SER A 580 -5.77 28.17 -6.58
C SER A 580 -6.98 27.76 -5.76
N VAL A 581 -8.02 28.58 -5.80
CA VAL A 581 -9.30 28.31 -5.13
C VAL A 581 -10.41 28.63 -6.10
N THR A 582 -11.33 27.68 -6.33
CA THR A 582 -12.49 27.79 -7.19
C THR A 582 -13.77 27.57 -6.40
N GLY A 583 -14.71 28.51 -6.51
CA GLY A 583 -16.00 28.41 -5.88
C GLY A 583 -16.98 29.38 -6.49
N VAL A 584 -18.23 29.30 -6.07
CA VAL A 584 -19.34 30.10 -6.66
C VAL A 584 -19.18 31.62 -6.46
N ALA A 585 -18.51 32.06 -5.38
CA ALA A 585 -18.33 33.48 -5.13
C ALA A 585 -17.41 34.14 -6.17
N GLY A 586 -16.29 33.48 -6.51
CA GLY A 586 -15.39 33.94 -7.57
C GLY A 586 -16.04 33.99 -8.95
N ILE A 587 -16.82 32.96 -9.29
CA ILE A 587 -17.58 32.87 -10.54
C ILE A 587 -18.65 33.96 -10.57
N GLY A 588 -19.44 34.15 -9.51
CA GLY A 588 -20.48 35.16 -9.41
C GLY A 588 -19.93 36.57 -9.60
N LYS A 589 -18.77 36.87 -9.00
CA LYS A 589 -18.10 38.17 -9.20
C LYS A 589 -17.67 38.41 -10.65
N LEU A 590 -17.20 37.35 -11.32
CA LEU A 590 -16.82 37.43 -12.73
C LEU A 590 -18.03 37.71 -13.59
N VAL A 591 -19.13 37.00 -13.37
CA VAL A 591 -20.40 37.18 -14.12
C VAL A 591 -20.97 38.57 -13.89
N ILE A 592 -21.02 39.07 -12.64
CA ILE A 592 -21.47 40.42 -12.35
C ILE A 592 -20.63 41.47 -13.08
N SER A 593 -19.29 41.30 -13.09
CA SER A 593 -18.40 42.17 -13.84
C SER A 593 -18.69 42.12 -15.34
N ALA A 594 -18.91 40.94 -15.89
CA ALA A 594 -19.24 40.75 -17.30
C ALA A 594 -20.53 41.48 -17.69
N PHE A 595 -21.59 41.36 -16.88
CA PHE A 595 -22.85 42.11 -17.11
C PHE A 595 -22.72 43.64 -16.92
N ASN A 596 -21.59 44.10 -16.45
CA ASN A 596 -21.27 45.54 -16.29
C ASN A 596 -20.04 45.89 -17.14
N GLU A 597 -20.10 45.59 -18.41
CA GLU A 597 -19.09 45.95 -19.44
C GLU A 597 -17.67 45.43 -19.16
N GLY A 598 -17.57 44.33 -18.40
CA GLY A 598 -16.27 43.75 -17.98
C GLY A 598 -15.47 44.61 -17.01
N SER A 599 -16.08 45.68 -16.46
CA SER A 599 -15.41 46.62 -15.58
C SER A 599 -14.93 45.96 -14.29
N PRO A 600 -13.63 46.01 -13.96
CA PRO A 600 -13.12 45.46 -12.71
C PRO A 600 -13.72 46.02 -11.43
N ARG A 601 -14.31 47.24 -11.51
CA ARG A 601 -14.99 47.87 -10.38
C ARG A 601 -16.21 47.11 -9.91
N TRP A 602 -16.86 46.38 -10.84
CA TRP A 602 -18.01 45.53 -10.55
C TRP A 602 -17.66 44.08 -10.18
N ARG A 603 -16.41 43.76 -10.09
CA ARG A 603 -15.93 42.43 -9.64
C ARG A 603 -16.07 42.30 -8.10
N ALA A 604 -17.29 42.49 -7.61
CA ALA A 604 -17.66 42.45 -6.20
C ALA A 604 -19.04 41.80 -6.02
N LEU A 605 -19.29 41.22 -4.83
CA LEU A 605 -20.57 40.65 -4.47
C LEU A 605 -21.51 41.75 -3.95
N PRO A 606 -22.67 42.01 -4.60
CA PRO A 606 -23.69 42.92 -4.07
C PRO A 606 -24.31 42.36 -2.80
N ARG A 607 -24.77 43.21 -1.91
CA ARG A 607 -25.46 42.79 -0.67
C ARG A 607 -26.96 42.53 -0.88
N SER A 608 -27.53 42.91 -2.01
CA SER A 608 -28.96 42.72 -2.32
C SER A 608 -29.19 41.42 -3.05
N GLU A 609 -30.29 40.73 -2.79
CA GLU A 609 -30.70 39.50 -3.47
C GLU A 609 -30.81 39.68 -4.99
N VAL A 610 -31.40 40.83 -5.43
CA VAL A 610 -31.51 41.18 -6.86
C VAL A 610 -30.13 41.28 -7.51
N GLY A 611 -29.15 41.88 -6.82
CA GLY A 611 -27.79 41.96 -7.34
C GLY A 611 -27.09 40.61 -7.41
N LEU A 612 -27.28 39.78 -6.39
CA LEU A 612 -26.74 38.42 -6.34
C LEU A 612 -27.36 37.52 -7.40
N SER A 613 -28.67 37.70 -7.76
CA SER A 613 -29.32 36.91 -8.79
C SER A 613 -28.67 37.06 -10.17
N THR A 614 -28.01 38.18 -10.43
CA THR A 614 -27.20 38.35 -11.66
C THR A 614 -25.99 37.43 -11.67
N GLY A 615 -25.29 37.34 -10.53
CA GLY A 615 -24.11 36.44 -10.39
C GLY A 615 -24.49 34.95 -10.39
N SER A 616 -25.64 34.62 -9.78
CA SER A 616 -26.10 33.23 -9.66
C SER A 616 -26.61 32.61 -10.96
N ARG A 617 -26.82 33.39 -12.01
CA ARG A 617 -27.22 32.88 -13.35
C ARG A 617 -26.22 31.84 -13.93
N ALA A 618 -24.97 31.87 -13.48
CA ALA A 618 -23.95 30.90 -13.89
C ALA A 618 -23.86 29.69 -12.95
N PHE A 619 -24.69 29.61 -11.90
CA PHE A 619 -24.63 28.51 -10.93
C PHE A 619 -25.56 27.37 -11.41
N ASP A 620 -25.03 26.57 -12.32
CA ASP A 620 -25.69 25.36 -12.78
C ASP A 620 -25.26 24.19 -11.90
N PRO A 621 -26.18 23.45 -11.25
CA PRO A 621 -25.87 22.25 -10.50
C PRO A 621 -25.06 21.21 -11.30
N ASN A 622 -25.25 21.17 -12.62
CA ASN A 622 -24.50 20.29 -13.50
C ASN A 622 -22.99 20.62 -13.59
N LEU A 623 -22.58 21.84 -13.17
CA LEU A 623 -21.16 22.18 -13.04
C LEU A 623 -20.48 21.56 -11.80
N GLY A 624 -21.25 20.89 -10.93
CA GLY A 624 -20.74 20.20 -9.76
C GLY A 624 -20.23 21.12 -8.63
N LEU A 625 -20.58 22.40 -8.63
CA LEU A 625 -20.19 23.34 -7.59
C LEU A 625 -21.31 23.66 -6.58
N ASN A 626 -22.55 23.37 -6.90
CA ASN A 626 -23.70 23.60 -6.03
C ASN A 626 -24.80 22.57 -6.30
N THR A 627 -25.62 22.32 -5.29
CA THR A 627 -26.86 21.56 -5.43
C THR A 627 -28.01 22.48 -5.84
N GLU A 628 -29.15 21.91 -6.23
CA GLU A 628 -30.38 22.67 -6.51
C GLU A 628 -30.73 23.58 -5.33
N GLY A 629 -31.05 24.84 -5.62
CA GLY A 629 -31.30 25.87 -4.61
C GLY A 629 -30.11 26.23 -3.72
N CYS A 630 -28.88 25.87 -4.15
CA CYS A 630 -27.64 26.10 -3.41
C CYS A 630 -27.69 25.66 -1.93
N LYS A 631 -28.36 24.55 -1.62
CA LYS A 631 -28.45 24.02 -0.22
C LYS A 631 -27.15 23.44 0.27
N ALA A 632 -26.33 22.97 -0.66
CA ALA A 632 -24.93 22.62 -0.44
C ALA A 632 -24.10 23.24 -1.60
N ILE A 633 -22.94 23.78 -1.24
CA ILE A 633 -22.05 24.48 -2.18
C ILE A 633 -20.64 23.94 -1.94
N GLN A 634 -19.95 23.59 -3.02
CA GLN A 634 -18.59 23.09 -2.98
C GLN A 634 -17.58 24.20 -3.28
N ILE A 635 -16.52 24.27 -2.48
CA ILE A 635 -15.34 25.08 -2.75
C ILE A 635 -14.16 24.14 -2.96
N LEU A 636 -13.46 24.31 -4.08
CA LEU A 636 -12.29 23.50 -4.44
C LEU A 636 -11.03 24.30 -4.15
N VAL A 637 -10.22 23.81 -3.24
CA VAL A 637 -8.90 24.37 -2.87
C VAL A 637 -7.82 23.46 -3.46
N PHE A 638 -7.15 23.92 -4.51
CA PHE A 638 -6.06 23.21 -5.16
C PHE A 638 -4.75 23.53 -4.44
N THR A 639 -4.02 22.48 -4.03
CA THR A 639 -2.72 22.60 -3.38
C THR A 639 -1.58 22.48 -4.37
N LYS A 640 -0.38 22.93 -3.98
CA LYS A 640 0.83 22.80 -4.80
C LYS A 640 1.30 21.33 -4.90
N ASP A 641 1.08 20.57 -3.81
CA ASP A 641 1.42 19.17 -3.64
C ASP A 641 0.53 18.56 -2.53
N HIS A 642 0.72 17.28 -2.26
CA HIS A 642 0.03 16.56 -1.19
C HIS A 642 1.00 16.06 -0.11
N GLU A 643 2.16 16.68 0.03
CA GLU A 643 3.06 16.35 1.12
C GLU A 643 2.35 16.52 2.47
N GLY A 644 2.63 15.62 3.40
CA GLY A 644 1.97 15.61 4.71
C GLY A 644 2.04 16.96 5.44
N ALA A 645 3.15 17.69 5.28
CA ALA A 645 3.32 19.04 5.83
C ALA A 645 2.37 20.07 5.17
N THR A 646 2.24 20.05 3.83
CA THR A 646 1.32 20.90 3.08
C THR A 646 -0.12 20.60 3.45
N VAL A 647 -0.50 19.32 3.47
CA VAL A 647 -1.86 18.88 3.86
C VAL A 647 -2.19 19.36 5.27
N ALA A 648 -1.31 19.14 6.23
CA ALA A 648 -1.52 19.55 7.62
C ALA A 648 -1.66 21.07 7.76
N HIS A 649 -0.82 21.85 7.06
CA HIS A 649 -0.86 23.31 7.10
C HIS A 649 -2.14 23.87 6.49
N VAL A 650 -2.49 23.45 5.28
CA VAL A 650 -3.70 23.90 4.57
C VAL A 650 -4.96 23.53 5.36
N LEU A 651 -5.00 22.33 5.92
CA LEU A 651 -6.10 21.87 6.74
C LEU A 651 -6.24 22.69 8.04
N HIS A 652 -5.11 22.96 8.71
CA HIS A 652 -5.10 23.79 9.92
C HIS A 652 -5.66 25.18 9.65
N GLU A 653 -5.22 25.84 8.59
CA GLU A 653 -5.69 27.16 8.21
C GLU A 653 -7.16 27.16 7.80
N ALA A 654 -7.63 26.12 7.09
CA ALA A 654 -9.05 25.97 6.77
C ALA A 654 -9.91 25.83 8.05
N LYS A 655 -9.51 24.98 9.00
CA LYS A 655 -10.20 24.81 10.30
C LYS A 655 -10.20 26.12 11.08
N ARG A 656 -9.06 26.79 11.17
CA ARG A 656 -8.91 28.08 11.86
C ARG A 656 -9.87 29.15 11.28
N PHE A 657 -9.99 29.22 9.95
CA PHE A 657 -10.94 30.14 9.31
C PHE A 657 -12.38 29.79 9.67
N ILE A 658 -12.77 28.52 9.61
CA ILE A 658 -14.12 28.04 9.91
C ILE A 658 -14.51 28.41 11.35
N GLU A 659 -13.62 28.16 12.32
CA GLU A 659 -13.83 28.48 13.73
C GLU A 659 -13.93 29.98 14.00
N ALA A 660 -13.15 30.79 13.28
CA ALA A 660 -13.10 32.23 13.46
C ALA A 660 -14.28 32.99 12.80
N ASN A 661 -14.99 32.36 11.86
CA ASN A 661 -16.04 33.01 11.06
C ASN A 661 -17.38 32.26 11.12
N PRO A 662 -17.98 32.02 12.28
CA PRO A 662 -19.28 31.34 12.36
C PRO A 662 -20.38 32.26 11.75
N VAL A 663 -21.29 31.66 10.97
CA VAL A 663 -22.47 32.31 10.41
C VAL A 663 -23.70 31.48 10.76
N ASP A 664 -24.71 32.11 11.31
CA ASP A 664 -25.95 31.42 11.71
C ASP A 664 -26.63 30.77 10.50
N GLY A 665 -26.96 29.48 10.63
CA GLY A 665 -27.59 28.70 9.57
C GLY A 665 -26.68 28.24 8.45
N VAL A 666 -25.38 28.50 8.53
CA VAL A 666 -24.36 28.01 7.59
C VAL A 666 -23.37 27.10 8.32
N THR A 667 -23.10 25.92 7.77
CA THR A 667 -22.09 25.00 8.28
C THR A 667 -21.07 24.73 7.19
N MET A 668 -19.79 24.94 7.47
CA MET A 668 -18.71 24.56 6.56
C MET A 668 -18.11 23.25 7.04
N ARG A 669 -18.03 22.28 6.15
CA ARG A 669 -17.50 20.95 6.45
C ARG A 669 -16.35 20.62 5.48
N LEU A 670 -15.24 20.17 6.03
CA LEU A 670 -14.17 19.61 5.23
C LEU A 670 -14.65 18.24 4.72
N ALA A 671 -14.47 17.97 3.45
CA ALA A 671 -15.14 16.82 2.87
C ALA A 671 -14.19 15.94 2.05
N SER A 672 -14.12 16.20 0.76
CA SER A 672 -13.58 15.25 -0.22
C SER A 672 -12.40 15.86 -0.99
N GLY A 673 -12.13 15.23 -2.09
CA GLY A 673 -10.94 15.46 -2.88
C GLY A 673 -9.75 14.65 -2.34
N ASN A 674 -8.71 14.54 -3.14
CA ASN A 674 -7.53 13.76 -2.78
C ASN A 674 -6.92 14.23 -1.44
N ILE A 675 -6.80 15.53 -1.24
CA ILE A 675 -6.26 16.13 0.00
C ILE A 675 -7.17 15.83 1.20
N GLY A 676 -8.49 15.85 1.03
CA GLY A 676 -9.43 15.52 2.12
C GLY A 676 -9.31 14.06 2.56
N VAL A 677 -9.16 13.13 1.61
CA VAL A 677 -8.93 11.70 1.88
C VAL A 677 -7.58 11.50 2.60
N MET A 678 -6.52 12.15 2.11
CA MET A 678 -5.19 12.05 2.72
C MET A 678 -5.17 12.64 4.12
N ALA A 679 -5.83 13.79 4.32
CA ALA A 679 -5.98 14.41 5.64
C ALA A 679 -6.68 13.48 6.64
N ALA A 680 -7.83 12.91 6.25
CA ALA A 680 -8.55 11.94 7.09
C ALA A 680 -7.70 10.71 7.42
N THR A 681 -6.94 10.24 6.45
CA THR A 681 -6.04 9.09 6.60
C THR A 681 -4.88 9.42 7.56
N ASN A 682 -4.27 10.60 7.42
CA ASN A 682 -3.18 11.05 8.27
C ASN A 682 -3.63 11.24 9.73
N GLU A 683 -4.81 11.85 9.95
CA GLU A 683 -5.41 11.99 11.29
C GLU A 683 -5.72 10.61 11.92
N ALA A 684 -6.23 9.67 11.12
CA ALA A 684 -6.48 8.30 11.58
C ALA A 684 -5.18 7.57 11.97
N VAL A 685 -4.12 7.71 11.16
CA VAL A 685 -2.79 7.15 11.43
C VAL A 685 -2.19 7.75 12.70
N GLU A 686 -2.20 9.07 12.84
CA GLU A 686 -1.70 9.78 14.02
C GLU A 686 -2.39 9.32 15.31
N SER A 687 -3.72 9.24 15.27
CA SER A 687 -4.51 8.80 16.44
C SER A 687 -4.28 7.32 16.80
N ALA A 688 -3.93 6.49 15.83
CA ALA A 688 -3.74 5.05 16.00
C ALA A 688 -2.34 4.68 16.47
N GLU A 689 -1.29 5.43 16.12
CA GLU A 689 0.11 5.09 16.38
C GLU A 689 0.36 4.81 17.88
N ALA A 690 0.08 5.76 18.74
CA ALA A 690 0.33 5.63 20.19
C ALA A 690 -0.49 4.48 20.81
N LYS A 691 -1.75 4.33 20.41
CA LYS A 691 -2.64 3.25 20.90
C LYS A 691 -2.12 1.89 20.47
N MET A 692 -1.69 1.75 19.22
CA MET A 692 -1.15 0.53 18.65
C MET A 692 0.16 0.14 19.36
N LEU A 693 1.11 1.08 19.52
CA LEU A 693 2.37 0.82 20.21
C LEU A 693 2.15 0.39 21.67
N LEU A 694 1.27 1.10 22.40
CA LEU A 694 0.95 0.73 23.77
C LEU A 694 0.31 -0.66 23.85
N ALA A 695 -0.61 -0.97 22.96
CA ALA A 695 -1.30 -2.26 22.93
C ALA A 695 -0.34 -3.42 22.62
N ILE A 696 0.56 -3.25 21.60
CA ILE A 696 1.48 -4.33 21.24
C ILE A 696 2.51 -4.58 22.35
N PHE A 697 3.16 -3.54 22.88
CA PHE A 697 4.14 -3.71 23.96
C PHE A 697 3.48 -4.20 25.25
N GLY A 698 2.27 -3.77 25.56
CA GLY A 698 1.48 -4.27 26.67
C GLY A 698 1.12 -5.75 26.55
N ALA A 699 0.64 -6.17 25.36
CA ALA A 699 0.31 -7.56 25.07
C ALA A 699 1.55 -8.46 25.11
N LEU A 700 2.67 -8.01 24.52
CA LEU A 700 3.93 -8.74 24.56
C LEU A 700 4.51 -8.84 25.99
N ALA A 701 4.43 -7.76 26.77
CA ALA A 701 4.85 -7.76 28.16
C ALA A 701 4.06 -8.79 28.98
N LEU A 702 2.73 -8.80 28.81
CA LEU A 702 1.84 -9.77 29.47
C LEU A 702 2.20 -11.20 29.06
N LEU A 703 2.35 -11.47 27.76
CA LEU A 703 2.64 -12.82 27.28
C LEU A 703 4.04 -13.31 27.71
N CYS A 704 5.05 -12.44 27.64
CA CYS A 704 6.40 -12.75 28.14
C CYS A 704 6.38 -13.01 29.65
N LEU A 705 5.62 -12.21 30.42
CA LEU A 705 5.50 -12.38 31.87
C LEU A 705 4.81 -13.73 32.22
N LEU A 706 3.76 -14.09 31.50
CA LEU A 706 3.08 -15.39 31.64
C LEU A 706 3.99 -16.56 31.29
N THR A 707 4.79 -16.40 30.23
CA THR A 707 5.69 -17.44 29.71
C THR A 707 6.90 -17.66 30.62
N PHE A 708 7.63 -16.59 30.94
CA PHE A 708 8.87 -16.69 31.71
C PHE A 708 8.65 -16.60 33.24
N ARG A 709 7.48 -16.06 33.66
CA ARG A 709 7.17 -15.80 35.08
C ARG A 709 8.26 -15.01 35.80
N SER A 710 8.89 -14.09 35.07
CA SER A 710 10.00 -13.29 35.56
C SER A 710 9.98 -11.93 34.87
N TRP A 711 9.78 -10.87 35.63
CA TRP A 711 9.82 -9.50 35.10
C TRP A 711 11.20 -9.13 34.54
N ARG A 712 12.28 -9.69 35.11
CA ARG A 712 13.66 -9.51 34.61
C ARG A 712 13.83 -10.11 33.22
N ALA A 713 13.27 -11.30 32.99
CA ALA A 713 13.25 -11.94 31.67
C ALA A 713 12.46 -11.15 30.65
N THR A 714 11.29 -10.66 31.05
CA THR A 714 10.43 -9.83 30.21
C THR A 714 11.15 -8.56 29.77
N LEU A 715 11.83 -7.84 30.66
CA LEU A 715 12.62 -6.66 30.32
C LEU A 715 13.78 -6.98 29.37
N CYS A 716 14.48 -8.12 29.56
CA CYS A 716 15.57 -8.54 28.67
C CYS A 716 15.09 -8.72 27.23
N VAL A 717 13.84 -9.12 27.04
CA VAL A 717 13.26 -9.33 25.70
C VAL A 717 12.67 -8.03 25.13
N LEU A 718 11.94 -7.24 25.92
CA LEU A 718 11.20 -6.07 25.44
C LEU A 718 12.08 -4.85 25.18
N VAL A 719 13.10 -4.58 26.01
CA VAL A 719 13.94 -3.37 25.86
C VAL A 719 14.64 -3.33 24.48
N PRO A 720 15.25 -4.42 23.97
CA PRO A 720 15.79 -4.43 22.62
C PRO A 720 14.74 -4.12 21.55
N LEU A 721 13.52 -4.65 21.68
CA LEU A 721 12.43 -4.43 20.73
C LEU A 721 11.98 -2.97 20.70
N THR A 722 11.86 -2.33 21.87
CA THR A 722 11.53 -0.90 21.97
C THR A 722 12.58 -0.03 21.27
N MET A 723 13.86 -0.36 21.47
CA MET A 723 14.96 0.35 20.81
C MET A 723 14.91 0.20 19.29
N VAL A 724 14.64 -1.00 18.80
CA VAL A 724 14.55 -1.25 17.35
C VAL A 724 13.38 -0.49 16.73
N SER A 725 12.25 -0.34 17.43
CA SER A 725 11.13 0.49 16.96
C SER A 725 11.55 1.96 16.80
N ILE A 726 12.29 2.52 17.75
CA ILE A 726 12.81 3.90 17.64
C ILE A 726 13.84 4.01 16.50
N PHE A 727 14.68 3.00 16.31
CA PHE A 727 15.64 2.96 15.20
C PHE A 727 14.93 2.87 13.84
N CYS A 728 13.80 2.16 13.77
CA CYS A 728 12.96 2.10 12.56
C CYS A 728 12.38 3.49 12.23
N ASN A 729 11.82 4.19 13.21
CA ASN A 729 11.30 5.54 13.01
C ASN A 729 12.41 6.53 12.57
N ALA A 730 13.62 6.41 13.15
CA ALA A 730 14.76 7.22 12.72
C ALA A 730 15.21 6.89 11.29
N LEU A 731 15.17 5.61 10.90
CA LEU A 731 15.46 5.20 9.52
C LEU A 731 14.40 5.76 8.56
N MET A 732 13.11 5.70 8.92
CA MET A 732 12.03 6.29 8.13
C MET A 732 12.28 7.79 7.91
N ALA A 733 12.56 8.54 8.98
CA ALA A 733 12.86 9.97 8.90
C ALA A 733 14.10 10.26 8.04
N SER A 734 15.14 9.40 8.09
CA SER A 734 16.37 9.60 7.29
C SER A 734 16.23 9.29 5.81
N LEU A 735 15.24 8.49 5.44
CA LEU A 735 14.96 8.07 4.06
C LEU A 735 13.74 8.79 3.47
N ASP A 736 13.23 9.82 4.15
CA ASP A 736 12.00 10.52 3.77
C ASP A 736 10.82 9.57 3.52
N ILE A 737 10.72 8.53 4.36
CA ILE A 737 9.57 7.63 4.36
C ILE A 737 8.61 8.13 5.43
N GLY A 738 7.48 8.69 5.02
CA GLY A 738 6.47 9.19 5.93
C GLY A 738 5.71 8.07 6.68
N LEU A 739 5.17 8.41 7.84
CA LEU A 739 4.27 7.54 8.58
C LEU A 739 2.87 7.57 7.94
N LYS A 740 2.49 6.50 7.28
CA LYS A 740 1.24 6.37 6.52
C LYS A 740 0.61 4.99 6.74
N VAL A 741 -0.57 4.76 6.17
CA VAL A 741 -1.32 3.50 6.31
C VAL A 741 -0.47 2.28 6.04
N ALA A 742 0.40 2.34 5.02
CA ALA A 742 1.25 1.21 4.65
C ALA A 742 2.44 1.02 5.60
N THR A 743 3.02 2.09 6.15
CA THR A 743 4.23 2.01 6.99
C THR A 743 3.91 1.86 8.48
N LEU A 744 2.76 2.34 8.95
CA LEU A 744 2.34 2.21 10.34
C LEU A 744 2.32 0.75 10.84
N PRO A 745 1.82 -0.25 10.09
CA PRO A 745 1.84 -1.65 10.53
C PRO A 745 3.25 -2.24 10.64
N VAL A 746 4.26 -1.68 9.96
CA VAL A 746 5.62 -2.23 9.89
C VAL A 746 6.24 -2.39 11.28
N VAL A 747 6.08 -1.39 12.15
CA VAL A 747 6.62 -1.44 13.51
C VAL A 747 5.97 -2.58 14.30
N ALA A 748 4.64 -2.73 14.23
CA ALA A 748 3.93 -3.81 14.88
C ALA A 748 4.34 -5.19 14.36
N LEU A 749 4.45 -5.33 13.03
CA LEU A 749 4.90 -6.56 12.36
C LEU A 749 6.33 -6.92 12.75
N GLY A 750 7.23 -5.92 12.70
CA GLY A 750 8.65 -6.12 13.01
C GLY A 750 8.90 -6.45 14.48
N VAL A 751 8.14 -5.87 15.40
CA VAL A 751 8.19 -6.18 16.84
C VAL A 751 7.60 -7.57 17.11
N GLY A 752 6.42 -7.89 16.52
CA GLY A 752 5.75 -9.17 16.67
C GLY A 752 6.65 -10.35 16.28
N VAL A 753 7.29 -10.26 15.11
CA VAL A 753 8.21 -11.28 14.59
C VAL A 753 9.58 -11.23 15.29
N GLY A 754 10.04 -10.02 15.62
CA GLY A 754 11.35 -9.82 16.26
C GLY A 754 11.45 -10.40 17.66
N VAL A 755 10.35 -10.49 18.39
CA VAL A 755 10.32 -11.07 19.75
C VAL A 755 10.72 -12.55 19.77
N ASP A 756 10.51 -13.27 18.67
CA ASP A 756 10.82 -14.69 18.55
C ASP A 756 12.28 -15.00 18.90
N TYR A 757 13.22 -14.19 18.40
CA TYR A 757 14.65 -14.37 18.70
C TYR A 757 14.93 -14.30 20.21
N GLY A 758 14.32 -13.32 20.87
CA GLY A 758 14.41 -13.17 22.32
C GLY A 758 13.80 -14.35 23.08
N ILE A 759 12.60 -14.80 22.69
CA ILE A 759 11.88 -15.91 23.33
C ILE A 759 12.68 -17.21 23.23
N TYR A 760 13.16 -17.56 22.04
CA TYR A 760 13.89 -18.80 21.81
C TYR A 760 15.25 -18.84 22.53
N LEU A 761 15.99 -17.72 22.54
CA LEU A 761 17.26 -17.63 23.25
C LEU A 761 17.04 -17.64 24.76
N PHE A 762 16.09 -16.82 25.24
CA PHE A 762 15.89 -16.68 26.68
C PHE A 762 15.28 -17.93 27.33
N GLU A 763 14.43 -18.66 26.64
CA GLU A 763 13.91 -19.96 27.11
C GLU A 763 15.05 -20.95 27.37
N ARG A 764 16.02 -20.99 26.46
CA ARG A 764 17.21 -21.87 26.66
C ARG A 764 18.09 -21.36 27.80
N ILE A 765 18.33 -20.06 27.90
CA ILE A 765 19.06 -19.46 29.03
C ILE A 765 18.35 -19.77 30.34
N GLN A 766 17.03 -19.61 30.44
CA GLN A 766 16.28 -19.92 31.66
C GLN A 766 16.36 -21.39 32.05
N HIS A 767 16.35 -22.30 31.08
CA HIS A 767 16.54 -23.72 31.34
C HIS A 767 17.91 -24.01 31.96
N ASP A 768 18.99 -23.42 31.45
CA ASP A 768 20.34 -23.64 31.92
C ASP A 768 20.62 -22.90 33.24
N LEU A 769 20.02 -21.70 33.46
CA LEU A 769 19.99 -21.05 34.78
C LEU A 769 19.29 -21.92 35.85
N SER A 770 18.24 -22.66 35.47
CA SER A 770 17.57 -23.57 36.41
C SER A 770 18.41 -24.75 36.82
N LYS A 771 19.48 -25.07 36.07
CA LYS A 771 20.51 -26.07 36.41
C LYS A 771 21.66 -25.51 37.25
N GLY A 772 21.59 -24.19 37.58
CA GLY A 772 22.62 -23.53 38.40
C GLY A 772 23.82 -23.00 37.61
N LEU A 773 23.76 -22.95 36.27
CA LEU A 773 24.82 -22.32 35.48
C LEU A 773 24.80 -20.80 35.64
N PRO A 774 25.98 -20.12 35.68
CA PRO A 774 26.05 -18.66 35.62
C PRO A 774 25.45 -18.10 34.32
N PHE A 775 24.94 -16.85 34.34
CA PHE A 775 24.23 -16.26 33.19
C PHE A 775 25.10 -16.24 31.93
N ALA A 776 26.35 -15.83 32.02
CA ALA A 776 27.28 -15.78 30.88
C ALA A 776 27.51 -17.14 30.25
N GLU A 777 27.57 -18.19 31.05
CA GLU A 777 27.76 -19.57 30.59
C GLU A 777 26.45 -20.12 29.99
N ALA A 778 25.31 -19.86 30.65
CA ALA A 778 23.99 -20.20 30.12
C ALA A 778 23.70 -19.53 28.77
N PHE A 779 24.12 -18.29 28.60
CA PHE A 779 24.00 -17.59 27.32
C PHE A 779 24.92 -18.21 26.25
N ARG A 780 26.16 -18.52 26.60
CA ARG A 780 27.10 -19.19 25.68
C ARG A 780 26.52 -20.50 25.15
N GLU A 781 26.01 -21.35 26.07
CA GLU A 781 25.37 -22.62 25.70
C GLU A 781 24.11 -22.42 24.85
N ALA A 782 23.29 -21.40 25.14
CA ALA A 782 22.13 -21.04 24.34
C ALA A 782 22.52 -20.60 22.91
N MET A 783 23.59 -19.82 22.77
CA MET A 783 24.11 -19.40 21.47
C MET A 783 24.67 -20.59 20.66
N LEU A 784 25.39 -21.52 21.28
CA LEU A 784 25.86 -22.71 20.59
C LEU A 784 24.73 -23.64 20.16
N ALA A 785 23.65 -23.73 20.95
CA ALA A 785 22.55 -24.63 20.69
C ALA A 785 21.55 -24.04 19.68
N ARG A 786 21.27 -22.73 19.74
CA ARG A 786 20.16 -22.07 18.96
C ARG A 786 20.59 -20.84 18.18
N GLY A 787 21.73 -20.22 18.50
CA GLY A 787 22.18 -18.98 17.89
C GLY A 787 22.41 -19.09 16.38
N VAL A 788 22.99 -20.19 15.89
CA VAL A 788 23.20 -20.42 14.44
C VAL A 788 21.86 -20.44 13.70
N ALA A 789 20.87 -21.12 14.25
CA ALA A 789 19.53 -21.18 13.64
C ALA A 789 18.85 -19.81 13.66
N ALA A 790 18.96 -19.07 14.78
CA ALA A 790 18.38 -17.73 14.92
C ALA A 790 18.99 -16.74 13.92
N VAL A 791 20.31 -16.70 13.78
CA VAL A 791 20.98 -15.84 12.79
C VAL A 791 20.61 -16.23 11.37
N PHE A 792 20.60 -17.54 11.07
CA PHE A 792 20.23 -18.03 9.75
C PHE A 792 18.80 -17.62 9.40
N THR A 793 17.84 -17.80 10.31
CA THR A 793 16.44 -17.44 10.07
C THR A 793 16.26 -15.94 9.91
N ALA A 794 16.94 -15.11 10.72
CA ALA A 794 16.89 -13.67 10.59
C ALA A 794 17.39 -13.19 9.21
N ILE A 795 18.53 -13.72 8.76
CA ILE A 795 19.10 -13.39 7.45
C ILE A 795 18.17 -13.86 6.33
N THR A 796 17.64 -15.09 6.43
CA THR A 796 16.73 -15.63 5.41
C THR A 796 15.43 -14.82 5.31
N MET A 797 14.85 -14.42 6.45
CA MET A 797 13.68 -13.58 6.51
C MET A 797 13.95 -12.17 5.95
N ALA A 798 15.06 -11.56 6.36
CA ALA A 798 15.44 -10.24 5.89
C ALA A 798 15.67 -10.22 4.37
N ILE A 799 16.35 -11.24 3.82
CA ILE A 799 16.54 -11.35 2.36
C ILE A 799 15.22 -11.63 1.66
N GLY A 800 14.39 -12.55 2.21
CA GLY A 800 13.09 -12.89 1.62
C GLY A 800 12.18 -11.68 1.48
N VAL A 801 12.03 -10.90 2.56
CA VAL A 801 11.23 -9.66 2.54
C VAL A 801 11.97 -8.54 1.82
N GLY A 802 13.30 -8.51 1.85
CA GLY A 802 14.14 -7.56 1.14
C GLY A 802 13.96 -7.60 -0.39
N THR A 803 13.48 -8.71 -0.96
CA THR A 803 13.14 -8.76 -2.40
C THR A 803 12.03 -7.77 -2.78
N TRP A 804 11.19 -7.34 -1.82
CA TRP A 804 10.15 -6.34 -2.06
C TRP A 804 10.71 -4.96 -2.43
N THR A 805 11.94 -4.65 -2.04
CA THR A 805 12.60 -3.40 -2.45
C THR A 805 12.72 -3.26 -3.96
N LEU A 806 12.60 -4.35 -4.71
CA LEU A 806 12.59 -4.38 -6.18
C LEU A 806 11.21 -4.13 -6.78
N SER A 807 10.15 -4.03 -5.96
CA SER A 807 8.78 -3.81 -6.44
C SER A 807 8.66 -2.47 -7.16
N ALA A 808 7.79 -2.41 -8.19
CA ALA A 808 7.34 -1.18 -8.81
C ALA A 808 6.46 -0.34 -7.87
N LEU A 809 5.85 -0.98 -6.87
CA LEU A 809 5.00 -0.32 -5.87
C LEU A 809 5.87 0.20 -4.73
N LYS A 810 5.87 1.53 -4.53
CA LYS A 810 6.72 2.19 -3.53
C LYS A 810 6.41 1.73 -2.11
N PHE A 811 5.13 1.60 -1.75
CA PHE A 811 4.75 1.17 -0.39
C PHE A 811 5.26 -0.25 -0.06
N GLN A 812 5.29 -1.16 -1.04
CA GLN A 812 5.87 -2.50 -0.86
C GLN A 812 7.39 -2.41 -0.70
N ALA A 813 8.05 -1.59 -1.51
CA ALA A 813 9.49 -1.40 -1.42
C ALA A 813 9.89 -0.81 -0.06
N ASP A 814 9.17 0.19 0.43
CA ASP A 814 9.38 0.81 1.74
C ASP A 814 9.16 -0.21 2.87
N MET A 815 8.05 -0.97 2.84
CA MET A 815 7.78 -2.02 3.83
C MET A 815 8.87 -3.10 3.81
N GLY A 816 9.32 -3.53 2.63
CA GLY A 816 10.37 -4.54 2.46
C GLY A 816 11.68 -4.11 3.08
N LEU A 817 12.08 -2.86 2.84
CA LEU A 817 13.28 -2.27 3.41
C LEU A 817 13.21 -2.19 4.95
N LEU A 818 12.13 -1.62 5.46
CA LEU A 818 11.93 -1.40 6.89
C LEU A 818 11.84 -2.72 7.67
N LEU A 819 11.08 -3.70 7.17
CA LEU A 819 10.97 -5.01 7.81
C LEU A 819 12.30 -5.77 7.77
N SER A 820 13.05 -5.71 6.66
CA SER A 820 14.38 -6.33 6.57
C SER A 820 15.33 -5.72 7.58
N PHE A 821 15.33 -4.39 7.72
CA PHE A 821 16.09 -3.69 8.75
C PHE A 821 15.67 -4.15 10.16
N MET A 822 14.37 -4.19 10.45
CA MET A 822 13.88 -4.60 11.76
C MET A 822 14.26 -6.04 12.11
N PHE A 823 14.16 -6.98 11.16
CA PHE A 823 14.54 -8.38 11.42
C PHE A 823 16.02 -8.54 11.74
N LEU A 824 16.90 -7.83 11.00
CA LEU A 824 18.34 -7.86 11.27
C LEU A 824 18.70 -7.18 12.59
N VAL A 825 18.13 -6.02 12.87
CA VAL A 825 18.45 -5.27 14.10
C VAL A 825 17.83 -5.93 15.33
N ASN A 826 16.64 -6.53 15.24
CA ASN A 826 16.05 -7.35 16.31
C ASN A 826 16.94 -8.55 16.66
N MET A 827 17.49 -9.23 15.65
CA MET A 827 18.46 -10.32 15.86
C MET A 827 19.70 -9.79 16.58
N LEU A 828 20.26 -8.65 16.15
CA LEU A 828 21.41 -8.04 16.84
C LEU A 828 21.08 -7.64 18.27
N GLY A 829 19.90 -7.09 18.50
CA GLY A 829 19.39 -6.77 19.85
C GLY A 829 19.30 -8.01 20.75
N ALA A 830 18.79 -9.12 20.22
CA ALA A 830 18.69 -10.39 20.94
C ALA A 830 20.07 -11.01 21.24
N ILE A 831 21.07 -10.77 20.39
CA ILE A 831 22.44 -11.35 20.56
C ILE A 831 23.33 -10.45 21.42
N CYS A 832 23.18 -9.12 21.36
CA CYS A 832 24.07 -8.17 22.02
C CYS A 832 23.44 -7.53 23.26
N LEU A 833 22.24 -6.92 23.12
CA LEU A 833 21.62 -6.14 24.19
C LEU A 833 20.89 -7.01 25.21
N LEU A 834 20.17 -8.03 24.78
CA LEU A 834 19.50 -8.98 25.69
C LEU A 834 20.47 -9.61 26.68
N PRO A 835 21.65 -10.19 26.28
CA PRO A 835 22.59 -10.73 27.24
C PRO A 835 23.26 -9.66 28.11
N ALA A 836 23.50 -8.46 27.61
CA ALA A 836 24.03 -7.36 28.41
C ALA A 836 23.05 -6.98 29.54
N LEU A 837 21.76 -6.86 29.24
CA LEU A 837 20.69 -6.66 30.22
C LEU A 837 20.61 -7.81 31.22
N GLY A 838 20.69 -9.04 30.73
CA GLY A 838 20.66 -10.24 31.56
C GLY A 838 21.82 -10.32 32.54
N ALA A 839 23.04 -10.02 32.09
CA ALA A 839 24.23 -9.99 32.94
C ALA A 839 24.08 -9.04 34.14
N TRP A 840 23.38 -7.92 33.96
CA TRP A 840 23.11 -6.94 35.01
C TRP A 840 21.93 -7.35 35.91
N LEU A 841 20.80 -7.74 35.31
CA LEU A 841 19.55 -8.07 36.01
C LEU A 841 19.62 -9.37 36.83
N PHE A 842 20.48 -10.34 36.46
CA PHE A 842 20.62 -11.62 37.13
C PHE A 842 21.88 -11.72 38.03
N ARG A 843 22.61 -10.63 38.23
CA ARG A 843 23.85 -10.55 39.03
C ARG A 843 23.69 -11.06 40.46
N ASP A 844 22.59 -10.76 41.14
CA ASP A 844 22.34 -11.20 42.51
C ASP A 844 22.20 -12.72 42.65
N ARG A 845 21.62 -13.37 41.62
CA ARG A 845 21.54 -14.85 41.60
C ARG A 845 22.89 -15.50 41.41
N GLU A 846 23.78 -14.86 40.65
CA GLU A 846 25.15 -15.35 40.46
C GLU A 846 25.95 -15.25 41.75
N ALA A 847 25.82 -14.15 42.50
CA ALA A 847 26.46 -13.98 43.82
C ALA A 847 25.96 -15.03 44.81
N ALA A 848 24.64 -15.27 44.85
CA ALA A 848 24.07 -16.31 45.74
C ALA A 848 24.50 -17.73 45.34
N ALA A 849 24.56 -18.04 44.03
CA ALA A 849 25.03 -19.34 43.55
C ALA A 849 26.54 -19.56 43.81
N ALA A 850 27.35 -18.52 43.64
CA ALA A 850 28.79 -18.58 43.96
C ALA A 850 29.05 -18.76 45.49
N ALA A 851 28.25 -18.10 46.34
CA ALA A 851 28.29 -18.28 47.78
C ALA A 851 27.90 -19.73 48.18
N ALA A 852 26.85 -20.28 47.60
CA ALA A 852 26.40 -21.65 47.84
C ALA A 852 27.45 -22.70 47.40
N ARG A 853 28.14 -22.49 46.28
CA ARG A 853 29.26 -23.36 45.82
C ARG A 853 30.43 -23.29 46.78
N ARG A 854 30.82 -22.10 47.26
CA ARG A 854 31.89 -21.96 48.24
C ARG A 854 31.57 -22.67 49.58
N VAL A 855 30.30 -22.66 49.98
CA VAL A 855 29.83 -23.42 51.15
C VAL A 855 29.80 -24.92 50.93
N SER A 856 29.61 -25.41 49.72
CA SER A 856 29.63 -26.85 49.39
C SER A 856 31.03 -27.38 49.10
N GLU A 857 32.00 -26.51 48.80
CA GLU A 857 33.41 -26.84 48.58
C GLU A 857 34.24 -26.68 49.86
N ALA A 858 33.74 -25.98 50.92
CA ALA A 858 34.29 -25.90 52.30
C ALA A 858 33.65 -27.01 53.13
#